data_c32e9251f89911565685dd832215fab4
#
_entry.id   c32e9251f89911565685dd832215fab4
#
_cell.length_a   1.000
_cell.length_b   1.000
_cell.length_c   1.000
_cell.angle_alpha   90.00
_cell.angle_beta   90.00
_cell.angle_gamma   90.00
#
_symmetry.space_group_name_H-M   'P 1'
#
loop_
_entity.id
_entity.type
_entity.pdbx_description
1 polymer ?
#
loop_
_entity_poly.entity_id
_entity_poly.type
_entity_poly.pdbx_seq_one_letter_code
_entity_poly.pdbx_strand_id
1 'polypeptide(L)'
;MNQIRKSPINTLGYNFIPEAFLPKGKDEYYLRNQQYRNGLHYRHLTAYEIEMLVRNRNTSDNWNNIMVSDAFNPELVQDCKFFGLVRIGKLEPYYLEFHNLRRPVGLYNSTIISCDFGDNVVVDNVNYISHYITGNEVILVNVNEIDTTDHSKFGNGILMEGEEEAIRVWMEVCNENGERKIMPFDGMLPGDAFLWTRFRDDVALQQKFKDFTQQQFDLKRGRYGTIGDRTVIKNCRIIKDVKIGTDAYIKGANKIKNVTINSSADAKTQVGEGCELVNGIIGYGCRAFYGVKAVRFFLAPHSQLKYGARLINSYLGENSTISCCEVLNSLIFPSHEQHHNNSFLCAALLQGQSNMAAGATIGSNHNSRSPDGEITAGRGFWPGLCVSLKHNSKFATFTILAKGDFPVELNITIPFSLVSNDVTHNKLVVMPAYWFLHNMYALERNAWKYGDRDKRINKTQSLEFDYLAPDSVNEILDAIMLMQQATGKAYLKSSKGNKKFTTEQQIEEGKRLLETKDPLVNDLEILVEGFENSSRPVQLIKVIAAYHIFKDLVTFYAVQQLIANSGKQFKQLDDLINSIPAKPELTSWMNIGGQLIRRAAIEKLVAQIHQGKVKSWEQVHAFYKDQADKYPVEKFQHSMAALQTVHGIHLKKAKTEQVRQLLHQALAVKTWMVEGIYESRAKDYKNPFRKMVYETNAEMNKVLGKLEDNSFIKQERASLDQYKKTIAALLRKLQ
;
A
#
# COMPACT_ATOMS: atom_id res chain seq x y z
N MET A 1 -30.50 -20.27 1.07
CA MET A 1 -31.37 -21.06 0.17
C MET A 1 -31.98 -20.13 -0.87
N ASN A 2 -31.97 -20.53 -2.13
CA ASN A 2 -32.62 -19.78 -3.20
C ASN A 2 -34.12 -20.06 -3.18
N GLN A 3 -34.87 -19.25 -2.41
CA GLN A 3 -36.31 -19.43 -2.25
C GLN A 3 -37.05 -18.20 -2.76
N ILE A 4 -38.01 -18.41 -3.67
CA ILE A 4 -38.93 -17.37 -4.12
C ILE A 4 -39.96 -17.13 -3.00
N ARG A 5 -40.06 -15.89 -2.53
CA ARG A 5 -41.07 -15.44 -1.54
C ARG A 5 -42.18 -14.70 -2.26
N LYS A 6 -43.41 -14.85 -1.79
CA LYS A 6 -44.59 -14.10 -2.24
C LYS A 6 -44.88 -13.00 -1.21
N SER A 7 -45.03 -11.78 -1.67
CA SER A 7 -45.43 -10.64 -0.84
C SER A 7 -46.52 -9.85 -1.58
N PRO A 8 -47.46 -9.21 -0.85
CA PRO A 8 -48.47 -8.36 -1.46
C PRO A 8 -47.83 -7.22 -2.27
N ILE A 9 -48.34 -6.91 -3.47
CA ILE A 9 -47.80 -5.90 -4.35
C ILE A 9 -47.72 -4.50 -3.72
N ASN A 10 -48.66 -4.18 -2.87
CA ASN A 10 -48.76 -2.89 -2.17
C ASN A 10 -47.68 -2.73 -1.06
N THR A 11 -46.85 -3.74 -0.81
CA THR A 11 -45.70 -3.65 0.10
C THR A 11 -44.40 -3.38 -0.63
N LEU A 12 -44.40 -3.35 -1.94
CA LEU A 12 -43.20 -3.10 -2.75
C LEU A 12 -42.72 -1.66 -2.56
N GLY A 13 -41.51 -1.49 -2.00
CA GLY A 13 -40.95 -0.18 -1.68
C GLY A 13 -41.28 0.33 -0.28
N TYR A 14 -41.93 -0.48 0.56
CA TYR A 14 -42.24 -0.16 1.94
C TYR A 14 -41.69 -1.22 2.90
N ASN A 15 -41.66 -0.88 4.20
CA ASN A 15 -41.16 -1.74 5.27
C ASN A 15 -39.69 -2.16 5.05
N PHE A 16 -38.89 -1.23 4.59
CA PHE A 16 -37.47 -1.48 4.35
C PHE A 16 -36.74 -1.86 5.65
N ILE A 17 -37.06 -1.21 6.74
CA ILE A 17 -36.59 -1.60 8.08
C ILE A 17 -37.59 -2.57 8.69
N PRO A 18 -37.21 -3.81 9.04
CA PRO A 18 -38.10 -4.72 9.74
C PRO A 18 -38.56 -4.11 11.07
N GLU A 19 -39.83 -4.32 11.43
CA GLU A 19 -40.48 -3.72 12.62
C GLU A 19 -39.68 -3.91 13.91
N ALA A 20 -39.06 -5.09 14.06
CA ALA A 20 -38.22 -5.42 15.24
C ALA A 20 -36.98 -4.50 15.40
N PHE A 21 -36.53 -3.80 14.36
CA PHE A 21 -35.38 -2.90 14.37
C PHE A 21 -35.81 -1.43 14.22
N LEU A 22 -37.09 -1.14 14.16
CA LEU A 22 -37.59 0.22 14.06
C LEU A 22 -37.68 0.86 15.45
N PRO A 23 -36.96 1.96 15.76
CA PRO A 23 -37.02 2.61 17.02
C PRO A 23 -38.43 3.17 17.31
N LYS A 24 -38.86 3.11 18.56
CA LYS A 24 -40.20 3.59 18.98
C LYS A 24 -40.42 5.04 18.53
N GLY A 25 -41.53 5.27 17.82
CA GLY A 25 -41.92 6.60 17.34
C GLY A 25 -41.15 7.09 16.12
N LYS A 26 -40.41 6.21 15.45
CA LYS A 26 -39.78 6.49 14.15
C LYS A 26 -40.50 5.74 13.03
N ASP A 27 -40.48 6.32 11.84
CA ASP A 27 -40.86 5.67 10.59
C ASP A 27 -39.68 4.98 9.90
N GLU A 28 -39.94 4.18 8.87
CA GLU A 28 -38.90 3.50 8.11
C GLU A 28 -37.94 4.44 7.36
N TYR A 29 -38.26 5.73 7.26
CA TYR A 29 -37.47 6.73 6.57
C TYR A 29 -36.53 7.53 7.46
N TYR A 30 -36.50 7.27 8.78
CA TYR A 30 -35.76 8.10 9.74
C TYR A 30 -34.24 8.15 9.44
N LEU A 31 -33.60 7.03 9.03
CA LEU A 31 -32.20 7.01 8.63
C LEU A 31 -31.99 7.63 7.26
N ARG A 32 -32.86 7.34 6.31
CA ARG A 32 -32.85 7.95 4.99
C ARG A 32 -32.88 9.48 5.10
N ASN A 33 -33.76 10.02 5.96
CA ASN A 33 -33.86 11.46 6.20
C ASN A 33 -32.60 12.06 6.87
N GLN A 34 -31.84 11.27 7.62
CA GLN A 34 -30.55 11.69 8.16
C GLN A 34 -29.41 11.65 7.12
N GLN A 35 -29.44 10.72 6.18
CA GLN A 35 -28.47 10.61 5.09
C GLN A 35 -28.64 11.73 4.06
N TYR A 36 -29.87 12.13 3.81
CA TYR A 36 -30.21 13.16 2.83
C TYR A 36 -30.16 14.55 3.48
N ARG A 37 -29.04 15.27 3.29
CA ARG A 37 -28.83 16.60 3.91
C ARG A 37 -28.46 17.66 2.89
N ASN A 38 -29.19 17.73 1.76
CA ASN A 38 -28.91 18.72 0.72
C ASN A 38 -29.70 20.03 0.88
N GLY A 39 -30.56 20.16 1.89
CA GLY A 39 -31.35 21.37 2.15
C GLY A 39 -32.50 21.59 1.15
N LEU A 40 -32.81 20.63 0.29
CA LEU A 40 -33.93 20.73 -0.64
C LEU A 40 -35.26 20.56 0.11
N HIS A 41 -36.21 21.44 -0.22
CA HIS A 41 -37.60 21.29 0.18
C HIS A 41 -38.34 20.48 -0.88
N TYR A 42 -39.09 19.48 -0.43
CA TYR A 42 -39.92 18.66 -1.30
C TYR A 42 -41.40 18.95 -1.03
N ARG A 43 -42.19 19.02 -2.08
CA ARG A 43 -43.62 19.11 -2.03
C ARG A 43 -44.26 17.93 -2.77
N HIS A 44 -45.54 17.72 -2.54
CA HIS A 44 -46.35 16.79 -3.33
C HIS A 44 -46.50 17.29 -4.77
N LEU A 45 -46.79 16.35 -5.68
CA LEU A 45 -47.14 16.65 -7.05
C LEU A 45 -48.47 17.44 -7.12
N THR A 46 -48.54 18.36 -8.04
CA THR A 46 -49.80 19.01 -8.45
C THR A 46 -50.59 18.09 -9.36
N ALA A 47 -51.90 18.32 -9.48
CA ALA A 47 -52.76 17.58 -10.42
C ALA A 47 -52.26 17.63 -11.87
N TYR A 48 -51.77 18.79 -12.29
CA TYR A 48 -51.17 18.98 -13.63
C TYR A 48 -49.93 18.11 -13.81
N GLU A 49 -49.04 18.07 -12.84
CA GLU A 49 -47.83 17.25 -12.90
C GLU A 49 -48.17 15.75 -12.96
N ILE A 50 -49.16 15.30 -12.21
CA ILE A 50 -49.64 13.91 -12.28
C ILE A 50 -50.21 13.61 -13.67
N GLU A 51 -51.04 14.51 -14.25
CA GLU A 51 -51.57 14.34 -15.59
C GLU A 51 -50.44 14.22 -16.62
N MET A 52 -49.41 15.08 -16.55
CA MET A 52 -48.28 15.04 -17.48
C MET A 52 -47.47 13.73 -17.31
N LEU A 53 -47.24 13.30 -16.09
CA LEU A 53 -46.52 12.04 -15.82
C LEU A 53 -47.28 10.83 -16.39
N VAL A 54 -48.60 10.78 -16.24
CA VAL A 54 -49.44 9.72 -16.83
C VAL A 54 -49.42 9.77 -18.37
N ARG A 55 -49.50 10.96 -18.96
CA ARG A 55 -49.39 11.14 -20.41
C ARG A 55 -48.04 10.65 -20.97
N ASN A 56 -46.97 10.82 -20.17
CA ASN A 56 -45.64 10.33 -20.48
C ASN A 56 -45.44 8.85 -20.11
N ARG A 57 -46.53 8.10 -19.94
CA ARG A 57 -46.56 6.65 -19.65
C ARG A 57 -45.85 6.22 -18.36
N ASN A 58 -45.75 7.12 -17.37
CA ASN A 58 -45.31 6.74 -16.06
C ASN A 58 -46.41 6.08 -15.24
N THR A 59 -46.06 5.20 -14.34
CA THR A 59 -46.98 4.57 -13.37
C THR A 59 -46.46 4.68 -11.96
N SER A 60 -47.34 4.77 -10.98
CA SER A 60 -47.02 4.78 -9.56
C SER A 60 -48.03 3.94 -8.79
N ASP A 61 -47.55 3.28 -7.72
CA ASP A 61 -48.41 2.64 -6.72
C ASP A 61 -49.21 3.67 -5.91
N ASN A 62 -48.60 4.86 -5.69
CA ASN A 62 -49.25 5.98 -4.98
C ASN A 62 -48.57 7.30 -5.37
N TRP A 63 -49.24 8.13 -6.17
CA TRP A 63 -48.74 9.44 -6.61
C TRP A 63 -48.41 10.40 -5.45
N ASN A 64 -49.06 10.24 -4.25
CA ASN A 64 -48.76 11.05 -3.08
C ASN A 64 -47.37 10.74 -2.50
N ASN A 65 -46.78 9.61 -2.84
CA ASN A 65 -45.44 9.21 -2.42
C ASN A 65 -44.33 9.62 -3.38
N ILE A 66 -44.69 10.35 -4.46
CA ILE A 66 -43.71 11.03 -5.28
C ILE A 66 -43.65 12.50 -4.85
N MET A 67 -42.50 12.86 -4.27
CA MET A 67 -42.27 14.23 -3.81
C MET A 67 -41.21 14.90 -4.71
N VAL A 68 -41.40 16.15 -5.01
CA VAL A 68 -40.59 16.86 -5.98
C VAL A 68 -40.14 18.23 -5.45
N SER A 69 -39.02 18.73 -5.96
CA SER A 69 -38.61 20.13 -5.73
C SER A 69 -39.50 21.11 -6.48
N ASP A 70 -39.45 22.39 -6.14
CA ASP A 70 -40.23 23.42 -6.82
C ASP A 70 -39.83 23.60 -8.31
N ALA A 71 -38.62 23.25 -8.66
CA ALA A 71 -38.09 23.29 -10.03
C ALA A 71 -38.17 21.95 -10.77
N PHE A 72 -39.06 21.06 -10.35
CA PHE A 72 -39.31 19.79 -11.02
C PHE A 72 -40.00 20.03 -12.37
N ASN A 73 -39.55 19.31 -13.40
CA ASN A 73 -40.19 19.34 -14.75
C ASN A 73 -40.72 17.93 -15.08
N PRO A 74 -42.07 17.71 -15.11
CA PRO A 74 -42.65 16.41 -15.40
C PRO A 74 -42.41 15.94 -16.85
N GLU A 75 -42.11 16.84 -17.81
CA GLU A 75 -41.82 16.48 -19.19
C GLU A 75 -40.55 15.64 -19.35
N LEU A 76 -39.62 15.78 -18.39
CA LEU A 76 -38.36 15.07 -18.37
C LEU A 76 -38.43 13.71 -17.65
N VAL A 77 -39.65 13.20 -17.41
CA VAL A 77 -39.87 11.89 -16.77
C VAL A 77 -40.78 11.07 -17.69
N GLN A 78 -40.28 9.97 -18.25
CA GLN A 78 -40.98 9.18 -19.26
C GLN A 78 -40.74 7.67 -19.06
N ASP A 79 -41.80 6.87 -19.27
CA ASP A 79 -41.76 5.40 -19.26
C ASP A 79 -41.22 4.79 -17.92
N CYS A 80 -41.40 5.46 -16.80
CA CYS A 80 -40.93 5.00 -15.51
C CYS A 80 -42.01 4.34 -14.65
N LYS A 81 -41.62 3.38 -13.83
CA LYS A 81 -42.46 2.72 -12.82
C LYS A 81 -41.96 3.07 -11.43
N PHE A 82 -42.83 3.71 -10.65
CA PHE A 82 -42.49 4.18 -9.29
C PHE A 82 -43.19 3.33 -8.21
N PHE A 83 -42.45 2.95 -7.18
CA PHE A 83 -42.96 2.26 -5.99
C PHE A 83 -42.37 2.86 -4.73
N GLY A 84 -43.17 2.96 -3.65
CA GLY A 84 -42.78 3.54 -2.38
C GLY A 84 -42.50 5.03 -2.46
N LEU A 85 -41.80 5.56 -1.45
CA LEU A 85 -41.49 6.99 -1.40
C LEU A 85 -40.31 7.34 -2.33
N VAL A 86 -40.55 8.18 -3.33
CA VAL A 86 -39.52 8.68 -4.28
C VAL A 86 -39.44 10.20 -4.17
N ARG A 87 -38.21 10.73 -4.07
CA ARG A 87 -37.93 12.17 -4.05
C ARG A 87 -37.13 12.55 -5.27
N ILE A 88 -37.50 13.62 -5.98
CA ILE A 88 -36.85 14.07 -7.21
C ILE A 88 -36.47 15.54 -7.06
N GLY A 89 -35.20 15.85 -7.22
CA GLY A 89 -34.68 17.21 -7.22
C GLY A 89 -35.10 18.01 -8.47
N LYS A 90 -34.41 19.10 -8.75
CA LYS A 90 -34.61 19.94 -9.90
C LYS A 90 -34.28 19.19 -11.18
N LEU A 91 -35.13 19.31 -12.20
CA LEU A 91 -34.87 18.80 -13.56
C LEU A 91 -34.99 19.96 -14.57
N GLU A 92 -33.86 20.36 -15.15
CA GLU A 92 -33.79 21.44 -16.15
C GLU A 92 -33.65 20.84 -17.55
N PRO A 93 -34.19 21.49 -18.58
CA PRO A 93 -34.19 20.97 -19.95
C PRO A 93 -32.83 21.11 -20.64
N TYR A 94 -31.82 20.45 -20.05
CA TYR A 94 -30.46 20.32 -20.57
C TYR A 94 -30.13 18.87 -20.88
N TYR A 95 -28.99 18.64 -21.49
CA TYR A 95 -28.35 17.34 -21.51
C TYR A 95 -27.00 17.40 -20.74
N LEU A 96 -26.64 16.32 -20.10
CA LEU A 96 -25.31 16.16 -19.55
C LEU A 96 -24.39 15.47 -20.56
N GLU A 97 -23.15 15.92 -20.61
CA GLU A 97 -22.11 15.36 -21.47
C GLU A 97 -20.94 14.81 -20.64
N PHE A 98 -20.64 13.56 -20.86
CA PHE A 98 -19.47 12.92 -20.26
C PHE A 98 -18.69 12.16 -21.34
N HIS A 99 -17.50 12.63 -21.68
CA HIS A 99 -16.78 12.23 -22.90
C HIS A 99 -17.69 12.42 -24.14
N ASN A 100 -18.00 11.34 -24.87
CA ASN A 100 -18.87 11.36 -26.03
C ASN A 100 -20.34 10.95 -25.71
N LEU A 101 -20.63 10.68 -24.44
CA LEU A 101 -21.97 10.33 -23.99
C LEU A 101 -22.75 11.61 -23.72
N ARG A 102 -23.84 11.83 -24.48
CA ARG A 102 -24.79 12.92 -24.26
C ARG A 102 -26.14 12.32 -23.89
N ARG A 103 -26.69 12.72 -22.75
CA ARG A 103 -28.00 12.27 -22.28
C ARG A 103 -28.81 13.43 -21.72
N PRO A 104 -30.11 13.54 -22.07
CA PRO A 104 -31.00 14.55 -21.49
C PRO A 104 -31.11 14.30 -19.97
N VAL A 105 -31.17 15.37 -19.21
CA VAL A 105 -31.54 15.35 -17.78
C VAL A 105 -32.95 14.75 -17.67
N GLY A 106 -33.15 13.92 -16.64
CA GLY A 106 -34.44 13.31 -16.34
C GLY A 106 -34.38 11.81 -16.05
N LEU A 107 -35.57 11.22 -15.96
CA LEU A 107 -35.77 9.80 -15.65
C LEU A 107 -36.50 9.13 -16.80
N TYR A 108 -35.89 8.11 -17.39
CA TYR A 108 -36.38 7.46 -18.59
C TYR A 108 -36.31 5.93 -18.47
N ASN A 109 -37.39 5.26 -18.90
CA ASN A 109 -37.43 3.80 -19.05
C ASN A 109 -36.84 3.01 -17.87
N SER A 110 -37.30 3.32 -16.66
CA SER A 110 -36.68 2.78 -15.44
C SER A 110 -37.69 2.33 -14.41
N THR A 111 -37.35 1.31 -13.60
CA THR A 111 -38.12 0.90 -12.42
C THR A 111 -37.47 1.42 -11.17
N ILE A 112 -38.16 2.25 -10.43
CA ILE A 112 -37.63 3.04 -9.31
C ILE A 112 -38.39 2.73 -8.04
N ILE A 113 -37.67 2.29 -6.99
CA ILE A 113 -38.25 1.84 -5.74
C ILE A 113 -37.60 2.57 -4.57
N SER A 114 -38.35 3.42 -3.87
CA SER A 114 -37.90 4.14 -2.67
C SER A 114 -36.50 4.79 -2.83
N CYS A 115 -36.36 5.71 -3.80
CA CYS A 115 -35.10 6.40 -4.09
C CYS A 115 -35.20 7.91 -3.90
N ASP A 116 -34.05 8.56 -3.60
CA ASP A 116 -33.86 10.01 -3.66
C ASP A 116 -32.92 10.39 -4.79
N PHE A 117 -33.34 11.32 -5.63
CA PHE A 117 -32.53 11.85 -6.72
C PHE A 117 -32.19 13.32 -6.47
N GLY A 118 -30.91 13.68 -6.62
CA GLY A 118 -30.44 15.05 -6.60
C GLY A 118 -30.85 15.86 -7.82
N ASP A 119 -30.29 17.03 -7.98
CA ASP A 119 -30.58 17.94 -9.07
C ASP A 119 -29.94 17.47 -10.39
N ASN A 120 -30.66 17.66 -11.49
CA ASN A 120 -30.18 17.42 -12.85
C ASN A 120 -29.60 16.04 -13.11
N VAL A 121 -30.18 15.00 -12.50
CA VAL A 121 -29.76 13.62 -12.72
C VAL A 121 -30.19 13.09 -14.08
N VAL A 122 -29.46 12.12 -14.60
CA VAL A 122 -29.83 11.29 -15.75
C VAL A 122 -29.97 9.85 -15.25
N VAL A 123 -31.18 9.31 -15.35
CA VAL A 123 -31.50 7.89 -15.10
C VAL A 123 -32.15 7.33 -16.32
N ASP A 124 -31.42 6.59 -17.14
CA ASP A 124 -31.90 6.15 -18.46
C ASP A 124 -31.63 4.65 -18.64
N ASN A 125 -32.72 3.91 -18.83
CA ASN A 125 -32.69 2.45 -18.99
C ASN A 125 -32.01 1.75 -17.80
N VAL A 126 -32.48 2.07 -16.60
CA VAL A 126 -32.13 1.37 -15.35
C VAL A 126 -33.24 0.39 -15.00
N ASN A 127 -33.03 -0.89 -15.26
CA ASN A 127 -34.10 -1.89 -15.19
C ASN A 127 -34.65 -2.03 -13.76
N TYR A 128 -33.80 -1.84 -12.74
CA TYR A 128 -34.17 -1.92 -11.34
C TYR A 128 -33.23 -1.06 -10.48
N ILE A 129 -33.78 -0.04 -9.82
CA ILE A 129 -33.07 0.73 -8.79
C ILE A 129 -33.91 0.82 -7.51
N SER A 130 -33.30 0.44 -6.38
CA SER A 130 -34.02 0.29 -5.11
C SER A 130 -33.18 0.78 -3.93
N HIS A 131 -33.77 1.65 -3.10
CA HIS A 131 -33.21 2.15 -1.83
C HIS A 131 -31.83 2.82 -2.01
N TYR A 132 -31.75 3.77 -2.94
CA TYR A 132 -30.57 4.59 -3.23
C TYR A 132 -30.86 6.09 -3.07
N ILE A 133 -29.82 6.81 -2.66
CA ILE A 133 -29.77 8.28 -2.64
C ILE A 133 -28.68 8.70 -3.62
N THR A 134 -29.03 9.47 -4.65
CA THR A 134 -28.07 10.03 -5.60
C THR A 134 -27.83 11.51 -5.32
N GLY A 135 -26.60 11.95 -5.55
CA GLY A 135 -26.24 13.37 -5.60
C GLY A 135 -26.69 14.06 -6.86
N ASN A 136 -26.15 15.24 -7.10
CA ASN A 136 -26.46 16.09 -8.24
C ASN A 136 -25.66 15.67 -9.49
N GLU A 137 -26.24 15.87 -10.68
CA GLU A 137 -25.59 15.61 -11.96
C GLU A 137 -25.06 14.17 -12.13
N VAL A 138 -25.70 13.20 -11.45
CA VAL A 138 -25.38 11.78 -11.56
C VAL A 138 -25.92 11.24 -12.87
N ILE A 139 -25.12 10.43 -13.59
CA ILE A 139 -25.51 9.76 -14.83
C ILE A 139 -25.56 8.24 -14.60
N LEU A 140 -26.77 7.66 -14.67
CA LEU A 140 -27.02 6.22 -14.64
C LEU A 140 -27.59 5.79 -15.98
N VAL A 141 -26.87 4.95 -16.74
CA VAL A 141 -27.31 4.54 -18.10
C VAL A 141 -27.07 3.05 -18.32
N ASN A 142 -28.10 2.35 -18.76
CA ASN A 142 -28.05 0.91 -19.06
C ASN A 142 -27.51 0.09 -17.87
N VAL A 143 -28.20 0.11 -16.76
CA VAL A 143 -27.84 -0.68 -15.57
C VAL A 143 -28.95 -1.67 -15.26
N ASN A 144 -28.60 -2.96 -15.09
CA ASN A 144 -29.63 -3.96 -14.86
C ASN A 144 -30.19 -3.90 -13.44
N GLU A 145 -29.32 -3.82 -12.42
CA GLU A 145 -29.74 -3.88 -11.03
C GLU A 145 -28.87 -2.97 -10.16
N ILE A 146 -29.50 -2.08 -9.41
CA ILE A 146 -28.89 -1.27 -8.34
C ILE A 146 -29.80 -1.41 -7.12
N ASP A 147 -29.35 -2.10 -6.06
CA ASP A 147 -30.17 -2.24 -4.85
C ASP A 147 -29.36 -2.22 -3.55
N THR A 148 -30.04 -1.88 -2.48
CA THR A 148 -29.47 -1.89 -1.13
C THR A 148 -30.38 -2.68 -0.19
N THR A 149 -29.77 -3.50 0.66
CA THR A 149 -30.48 -4.22 1.73
C THR A 149 -30.52 -3.40 3.01
N ASP A 150 -31.48 -3.67 3.90
CA ASP A 150 -31.63 -3.00 5.19
C ASP A 150 -30.42 -3.17 6.12
N HIS A 151 -29.63 -4.21 5.91
CA HIS A 151 -28.44 -4.58 6.69
C HIS A 151 -27.11 -4.37 5.95
N SER A 152 -27.10 -3.47 4.97
CA SER A 152 -25.91 -3.17 4.18
C SER A 152 -24.76 -2.61 5.03
N LYS A 153 -23.54 -3.12 4.82
CA LYS A 153 -22.30 -2.74 5.53
C LYS A 153 -21.31 -2.03 4.64
N PHE A 154 -21.60 -1.96 3.34
CA PHE A 154 -20.77 -1.28 2.35
C PHE A 154 -19.27 -1.70 2.39
N GLY A 155 -19.01 -2.99 2.63
CA GLY A 155 -17.65 -3.54 2.68
C GLY A 155 -16.97 -3.49 4.04
N ASN A 156 -17.56 -2.83 5.03
CA ASN A 156 -17.02 -2.84 6.39
C ASN A 156 -17.25 -4.18 7.09
N GLY A 157 -16.29 -4.64 7.89
CA GLY A 157 -16.37 -5.90 8.64
C GLY A 157 -17.26 -5.87 9.89
N ILE A 158 -18.14 -4.88 10.01
CA ILE A 158 -19.05 -4.70 11.13
C ILE A 158 -20.24 -5.66 11.10
N LEU A 159 -20.98 -5.74 12.20
CA LEU A 159 -22.29 -6.37 12.30
C LEU A 159 -23.34 -5.30 12.53
N MET A 160 -24.45 -5.42 11.83
CA MET A 160 -25.63 -4.60 12.06
C MET A 160 -26.47 -5.21 13.19
N GLU A 161 -27.40 -4.43 13.76
CA GLU A 161 -28.30 -4.88 14.82
C GLU A 161 -28.97 -6.22 14.46
N GLY A 162 -28.91 -7.19 15.40
CA GLY A 162 -29.52 -8.52 15.26
C GLY A 162 -28.74 -9.50 14.37
N GLU A 163 -27.54 -9.16 13.93
CA GLU A 163 -26.71 -10.08 13.17
C GLU A 163 -25.78 -10.92 14.05
N GLU A 164 -25.60 -12.18 13.69
CA GLU A 164 -24.72 -13.13 14.37
C GLU A 164 -23.26 -12.96 13.93
N GLU A 165 -22.31 -13.28 14.82
CA GLU A 165 -20.86 -13.20 14.53
C GLU A 165 -20.44 -14.05 13.33
N ALA A 166 -21.14 -15.16 13.06
CA ALA A 166 -20.84 -16.08 11.97
C ALA A 166 -20.92 -15.44 10.57
N ILE A 167 -21.71 -14.36 10.41
CA ILE A 167 -21.84 -13.67 9.12
C ILE A 167 -20.84 -12.52 8.92
N ARG A 168 -20.02 -12.23 9.93
CA ARG A 168 -19.01 -11.17 9.84
C ARG A 168 -18.04 -11.47 8.71
N VAL A 169 -17.77 -10.45 7.90
CA VAL A 169 -16.75 -10.55 6.85
C VAL A 169 -15.39 -10.19 7.44
N TRP A 170 -14.57 -11.19 7.59
CA TRP A 170 -13.16 -11.05 7.91
C TRP A 170 -12.32 -11.08 6.63
N MET A 171 -11.19 -10.39 6.64
CA MET A 171 -10.17 -10.49 5.60
C MET A 171 -8.96 -11.22 6.18
N GLU A 172 -8.67 -12.39 5.64
CA GLU A 172 -7.64 -13.31 6.13
C GLU A 172 -6.33 -13.02 5.40
N VAL A 173 -5.49 -12.16 5.99
CA VAL A 173 -4.22 -11.74 5.41
C VAL A 173 -3.03 -12.51 5.99
N CYS A 174 -1.89 -12.51 5.30
CA CYS A 174 -0.61 -13.13 5.70
C CYS A 174 -0.62 -14.65 5.88
N ASN A 175 -1.77 -15.30 5.84
CA ASN A 175 -1.94 -16.74 6.01
C ASN A 175 -3.31 -17.20 5.54
N GLU A 176 -3.45 -18.43 5.02
CA GLU A 176 -4.72 -18.97 4.55
C GLU A 176 -5.53 -19.70 5.65
N ASN A 177 -4.98 -19.86 6.85
CA ASN A 177 -5.67 -20.54 7.96
C ASN A 177 -6.61 -19.61 8.78
N GLY A 178 -6.72 -18.35 8.42
CA GLY A 178 -7.61 -17.38 9.04
C GLY A 178 -7.13 -16.78 10.37
N GLU A 179 -6.03 -17.22 10.94
CA GLU A 179 -5.59 -16.78 12.26
C GLU A 179 -4.96 -15.39 12.29
N ARG A 180 -4.62 -14.82 11.11
CA ARG A 180 -4.17 -13.42 10.97
C ARG A 180 -5.23 -12.51 10.35
N LYS A 181 -6.51 -12.86 10.53
CA LYS A 181 -7.64 -12.09 10.00
C LYS A 181 -7.72 -10.69 10.57
N ILE A 182 -8.16 -9.77 9.75
CA ILE A 182 -8.43 -8.37 10.11
C ILE A 182 -9.89 -8.03 9.82
N MET A 183 -10.42 -7.03 10.52
CA MET A 183 -11.74 -6.50 10.32
C MET A 183 -11.65 -5.22 9.49
N PRO A 184 -11.93 -5.28 8.16
CA PRO A 184 -11.78 -4.11 7.29
C PRO A 184 -12.79 -3.02 7.66
N PHE A 185 -12.37 -1.76 7.51
CA PHE A 185 -13.23 -0.60 7.71
C PHE A 185 -12.83 0.56 6.80
N ASP A 186 -13.79 1.37 6.38
CA ASP A 186 -13.55 2.56 5.58
C ASP A 186 -12.69 3.56 6.37
N GLY A 187 -11.52 3.91 5.81
CA GLY A 187 -10.50 4.71 6.47
C GLY A 187 -9.38 3.91 7.14
N MET A 188 -9.36 2.57 7.03
CA MET A 188 -8.25 1.74 7.53
C MET A 188 -6.95 2.10 6.82
N LEU A 189 -5.88 2.29 7.60
CA LEU A 189 -4.53 2.51 7.12
C LEU A 189 -3.73 1.18 7.10
N PRO A 190 -2.66 1.08 6.30
CA PRO A 190 -1.83 -0.14 6.30
C PRO A 190 -1.20 -0.43 7.67
N GLY A 191 -0.96 0.60 8.48
CA GLY A 191 -0.52 0.45 9.87
C GLY A 191 -1.55 -0.25 10.76
N ASP A 192 -2.83 0.05 10.59
CA ASP A 192 -3.91 -0.60 11.35
C ASP A 192 -3.99 -2.08 10.99
N ALA A 193 -3.94 -2.39 9.69
CA ALA A 193 -3.91 -3.77 9.21
C ALA A 193 -2.71 -4.54 9.77
N PHE A 194 -1.53 -3.90 9.85
CA PHE A 194 -0.35 -4.50 10.45
C PHE A 194 -0.54 -4.79 11.95
N LEU A 195 -1.06 -3.85 12.73
CA LEU A 195 -1.32 -4.05 14.16
C LEU A 195 -2.27 -5.23 14.40
N TRP A 196 -3.33 -5.36 13.61
CA TRP A 196 -4.25 -6.50 13.65
C TRP A 196 -3.52 -7.83 13.45
N THR A 197 -2.54 -7.92 12.56
CA THR A 197 -1.88 -9.18 12.17
C THR A 197 -0.77 -9.61 13.11
N ARG A 198 -0.23 -8.71 13.96
CA ARG A 198 1.00 -8.97 14.73
C ARG A 198 0.77 -9.33 16.19
N PHE A 199 -0.14 -8.70 16.86
CA PHE A 199 -0.39 -8.95 18.28
C PHE A 199 -1.51 -9.99 18.45
N ARG A 200 -1.35 -11.18 17.84
CA ARG A 200 -2.42 -12.20 17.81
C ARG A 200 -2.58 -12.97 19.11
N ASP A 201 -1.54 -13.07 19.90
CA ASP A 201 -1.51 -13.63 21.25
C ASP A 201 -2.16 -12.70 22.30
N ASP A 202 -2.27 -11.41 21.97
CA ASP A 202 -2.90 -10.42 22.84
C ASP A 202 -4.42 -10.33 22.56
N VAL A 203 -5.17 -11.27 23.13
CA VAL A 203 -6.63 -11.40 22.91
C VAL A 203 -7.37 -10.13 23.34
N ALA A 204 -6.93 -9.47 24.41
CA ALA A 204 -7.55 -8.24 24.91
C ALA A 204 -7.36 -7.08 23.93
N LEU A 205 -6.17 -6.94 23.34
CA LEU A 205 -5.90 -5.95 22.31
C LEU A 205 -6.74 -6.22 21.04
N GLN A 206 -6.81 -7.49 20.59
CA GLN A 206 -7.64 -7.88 19.45
C GLN A 206 -9.13 -7.51 19.68
N GLN A 207 -9.63 -7.71 20.89
CA GLN A 207 -10.98 -7.29 21.22
C GLN A 207 -11.15 -5.76 21.18
N LYS A 208 -10.15 -5.00 21.67
CA LYS A 208 -10.17 -3.52 21.53
C LYS A 208 -10.21 -3.06 20.08
N PHE A 209 -9.43 -3.66 19.19
CA PHE A 209 -9.47 -3.35 17.76
C PHE A 209 -10.85 -3.64 17.16
N LYS A 210 -11.46 -4.75 17.54
CA LYS A 210 -12.83 -5.09 17.13
C LYS A 210 -13.83 -4.05 17.63
N ASP A 211 -13.73 -3.64 18.89
CA ASP A 211 -14.60 -2.63 19.51
C ASP A 211 -14.42 -1.27 18.80
N PHE A 212 -13.18 -0.81 18.54
CA PHE A 212 -12.91 0.42 17.82
C PHE A 212 -13.57 0.43 16.44
N THR A 213 -13.43 -0.68 15.71
CA THR A 213 -14.02 -0.79 14.38
C THR A 213 -15.55 -0.82 14.44
N GLN A 214 -16.13 -1.58 15.36
CA GLN A 214 -17.58 -1.69 15.50
C GLN A 214 -18.21 -0.35 15.91
N GLN A 215 -17.60 0.38 16.84
CA GLN A 215 -18.09 1.65 17.36
C GLN A 215 -17.93 2.84 16.40
N GLN A 216 -17.09 2.71 15.38
CA GLN A 216 -16.87 3.77 14.39
C GLN A 216 -18.10 4.01 13.51
N PHE A 217 -18.99 3.04 13.41
CA PHE A 217 -20.15 3.06 12.52
C PHE A 217 -21.47 3.02 13.33
N ASP A 218 -22.49 3.63 12.74
CA ASP A 218 -23.86 3.44 13.21
C ASP A 218 -24.37 2.07 12.74
N LEU A 219 -24.73 1.23 13.69
CA LEU A 219 -25.09 -0.18 13.47
C LEU A 219 -26.57 -0.41 13.18
N LYS A 220 -27.37 0.66 13.13
CA LYS A 220 -28.81 0.59 12.86
C LYS A 220 -29.08 0.17 11.42
N ARG A 221 -30.07 -0.69 11.25
CA ARG A 221 -30.53 -1.13 9.93
C ARG A 221 -31.30 -0.04 9.19
N GLY A 222 -31.25 -0.07 7.86
CA GLY A 222 -32.05 0.79 7.00
C GLY A 222 -31.29 1.94 6.36
N ARG A 223 -29.95 1.88 6.31
CA ARG A 223 -29.17 2.83 5.53
C ARG A 223 -29.27 2.53 4.04
N TYR A 224 -29.56 3.56 3.26
CA TYR A 224 -29.62 3.49 1.81
C TYR A 224 -28.20 3.50 1.21
N GLY A 225 -28.05 2.87 0.05
CA GLY A 225 -26.89 3.06 -0.81
C GLY A 225 -26.78 4.50 -1.28
N THR A 226 -25.56 4.97 -1.51
CA THR A 226 -25.34 6.36 -1.96
C THR A 226 -24.48 6.43 -3.19
N ILE A 227 -24.80 7.38 -4.09
CA ILE A 227 -24.01 7.72 -5.27
C ILE A 227 -23.73 9.22 -5.21
N GLY A 228 -22.49 9.61 -5.05
CA GLY A 228 -22.09 11.02 -4.92
C GLY A 228 -22.22 11.81 -6.21
N ASP A 229 -22.17 13.14 -6.09
CA ASP A 229 -22.32 14.09 -7.19
C ASP A 229 -21.43 13.77 -8.40
N ARG A 230 -21.93 14.06 -9.60
CA ARG A 230 -21.19 13.95 -10.88
C ARG A 230 -20.60 12.55 -11.16
N THR A 231 -21.12 11.53 -10.47
CA THR A 231 -20.73 10.15 -10.70
C THR A 231 -21.42 9.59 -11.93
N VAL A 232 -20.66 8.85 -12.73
CA VAL A 232 -21.16 8.21 -13.96
C VAL A 232 -21.10 6.71 -13.84
N ILE A 233 -22.24 6.04 -13.97
CA ILE A 233 -22.39 4.59 -14.00
C ILE A 233 -23.06 4.17 -15.30
N LYS A 234 -22.38 3.35 -16.11
CA LYS A 234 -22.97 2.91 -17.38
C LYS A 234 -22.64 1.46 -17.72
N ASN A 235 -23.60 0.80 -18.35
CA ASN A 235 -23.50 -0.58 -18.87
C ASN A 235 -23.08 -1.59 -17.80
N CYS A 236 -23.59 -1.45 -16.57
CA CYS A 236 -23.28 -2.34 -15.45
C CYS A 236 -24.38 -3.37 -15.22
N ARG A 237 -24.02 -4.57 -14.72
CA ARG A 237 -25.02 -5.60 -14.46
C ARG A 237 -25.58 -5.50 -13.04
N ILE A 238 -24.76 -5.69 -12.00
CA ILE A 238 -25.23 -5.73 -10.61
C ILE A 238 -24.40 -4.79 -9.75
N ILE A 239 -25.09 -3.87 -9.06
CA ILE A 239 -24.53 -2.99 -8.03
C ILE A 239 -25.40 -3.16 -6.78
N LYS A 240 -24.88 -3.84 -5.75
CA LYS A 240 -25.65 -4.20 -4.57
C LYS A 240 -24.92 -3.85 -3.28
N ASP A 241 -25.61 -3.15 -2.36
CA ASP A 241 -25.02 -2.73 -1.08
C ASP A 241 -23.73 -1.90 -1.27
N VAL A 242 -23.76 -0.88 -2.13
CA VAL A 242 -22.58 -0.09 -2.51
C VAL A 242 -22.75 1.37 -2.13
N LYS A 243 -21.69 1.92 -1.52
CA LYS A 243 -21.54 3.36 -1.28
C LYS A 243 -20.49 3.89 -2.25
N ILE A 244 -20.85 4.93 -3.02
CA ILE A 244 -19.99 5.51 -4.06
C ILE A 244 -19.80 7.01 -3.78
N GLY A 245 -18.55 7.47 -3.79
CA GLY A 245 -18.16 8.88 -3.63
C GLY A 245 -18.50 9.74 -4.86
N THR A 246 -18.09 11.01 -4.84
CA THR A 246 -18.31 11.96 -5.92
C THR A 246 -17.32 11.73 -7.06
N ASP A 247 -17.70 12.16 -8.30
CA ASP A 247 -16.83 12.11 -9.48
C ASP A 247 -16.26 10.72 -9.83
N ALA A 248 -16.92 9.65 -9.40
CA ALA A 248 -16.53 8.29 -9.73
C ALA A 248 -16.97 7.92 -11.16
N TYR A 249 -16.21 7.03 -11.80
CA TYR A 249 -16.56 6.48 -13.10
C TYR A 249 -16.61 4.97 -13.08
N ILE A 250 -17.80 4.39 -13.26
CA ILE A 250 -18.03 2.94 -13.27
C ILE A 250 -18.61 2.54 -14.62
N LYS A 251 -17.91 1.67 -15.34
CA LYS A 251 -18.30 1.29 -16.70
C LYS A 251 -18.18 -0.21 -16.93
N GLY A 252 -19.26 -0.86 -17.31
CA GLY A 252 -19.25 -2.25 -17.75
C GLY A 252 -18.90 -3.26 -16.66
N ALA A 253 -19.08 -2.92 -15.40
CA ALA A 253 -18.83 -3.85 -14.29
C ALA A 253 -19.87 -4.98 -14.30
N ASN A 254 -19.42 -6.24 -14.11
CA ASN A 254 -20.31 -7.38 -14.01
C ASN A 254 -21.00 -7.44 -12.64
N LYS A 255 -20.23 -7.19 -11.56
CA LYS A 255 -20.78 -7.26 -10.21
C LYS A 255 -19.97 -6.41 -9.24
N ILE A 256 -20.66 -5.55 -8.52
CA ILE A 256 -20.10 -4.83 -7.36
C ILE A 256 -21.06 -5.09 -6.18
N LYS A 257 -20.58 -5.76 -5.14
CA LYS A 257 -21.45 -6.16 -4.02
C LYS A 257 -20.75 -5.95 -2.67
N ASN A 258 -21.44 -5.25 -1.75
CA ASN A 258 -20.95 -4.92 -0.42
C ASN A 258 -19.59 -4.24 -0.49
N VAL A 259 -19.54 -3.04 -1.11
CA VAL A 259 -18.30 -2.31 -1.40
C VAL A 259 -18.47 -0.82 -1.10
N THR A 260 -17.47 -0.21 -0.48
CA THR A 260 -17.29 1.25 -0.50
C THR A 260 -16.33 1.63 -1.62
N ILE A 261 -16.71 2.61 -2.44
CA ILE A 261 -15.88 3.21 -3.50
C ILE A 261 -15.67 4.67 -3.14
N ASN A 262 -14.54 4.98 -2.54
CA ASN A 262 -14.15 6.36 -2.24
C ASN A 262 -13.67 7.05 -3.52
N SER A 263 -14.19 8.24 -3.77
CA SER A 263 -13.85 9.06 -4.93
C SER A 263 -14.12 10.52 -4.62
N SER A 264 -13.33 11.42 -5.20
CA SER A 264 -13.50 12.88 -5.09
C SER A 264 -13.03 13.55 -6.38
N ALA A 265 -13.29 14.85 -6.54
CA ALA A 265 -12.83 15.63 -7.69
C ALA A 265 -11.30 15.57 -7.87
N ASP A 266 -10.54 15.59 -6.77
CA ASP A 266 -9.07 15.58 -6.79
C ASP A 266 -8.48 14.17 -6.95
N ALA A 267 -9.25 13.14 -6.58
CA ALA A 267 -8.80 11.75 -6.62
C ALA A 267 -9.94 10.83 -7.10
N LYS A 268 -10.21 10.89 -8.40
CA LYS A 268 -11.30 10.17 -9.07
C LYS A 268 -11.00 8.68 -9.15
N THR A 269 -11.93 7.86 -8.67
CA THR A 269 -11.85 6.40 -8.73
C THR A 269 -12.59 5.86 -9.95
N GLN A 270 -12.02 4.83 -10.57
CA GLN A 270 -12.57 4.24 -11.80
C GLN A 270 -12.65 2.71 -11.68
N VAL A 271 -13.81 2.16 -12.09
CA VAL A 271 -14.03 0.73 -12.24
C VAL A 271 -14.45 0.44 -13.67
N GLY A 272 -13.72 -0.42 -14.36
CA GLY A 272 -13.91 -0.72 -15.77
C GLY A 272 -14.62 -2.04 -16.07
N GLU A 273 -14.52 -2.44 -17.29
CA GLU A 273 -15.29 -3.53 -17.89
C GLU A 273 -14.94 -4.90 -17.29
N GLY A 274 -15.97 -5.72 -17.08
CA GLY A 274 -15.85 -7.10 -16.64
C GLY A 274 -15.43 -7.29 -15.18
N CYS A 275 -15.29 -6.20 -14.40
CA CYS A 275 -14.88 -6.28 -13.00
C CYS A 275 -15.93 -6.95 -12.12
N GLU A 276 -15.47 -7.80 -11.20
CA GLU A 276 -16.24 -8.43 -10.13
C GLU A 276 -15.60 -8.10 -8.78
N LEU A 277 -16.26 -7.27 -7.98
CA LEU A 277 -15.75 -6.71 -6.74
C LEU A 277 -16.73 -7.06 -5.60
N VAL A 278 -16.29 -7.82 -4.61
CA VAL A 278 -17.17 -8.34 -3.55
C VAL A 278 -16.53 -8.21 -2.18
N ASN A 279 -17.26 -7.64 -1.21
CA ASN A 279 -16.83 -7.47 0.17
C ASN A 279 -15.50 -6.70 0.27
N GLY A 280 -15.49 -5.42 -0.04
CA GLY A 280 -14.24 -4.66 -0.05
C GLY A 280 -14.40 -3.16 0.06
N ILE A 281 -13.25 -2.51 0.16
CA ILE A 281 -13.12 -1.05 0.23
C ILE A 281 -12.12 -0.60 -0.81
N ILE A 282 -12.49 0.42 -1.55
CA ILE A 282 -11.67 1.06 -2.57
C ILE A 282 -11.39 2.50 -2.14
N GLY A 283 -10.13 2.83 -1.98
CA GLY A 283 -9.64 4.16 -1.63
C GLY A 283 -9.73 5.16 -2.78
N TYR A 284 -9.45 6.41 -2.47
CA TYR A 284 -9.47 7.51 -3.43
C TYR A 284 -8.46 7.32 -4.56
N GLY A 285 -8.84 7.67 -5.79
CA GLY A 285 -7.96 7.64 -6.95
C GLY A 285 -7.57 6.24 -7.46
N CYS A 286 -8.24 5.20 -6.97
CA CYS A 286 -8.00 3.83 -7.39
C CYS A 286 -8.51 3.53 -8.80
N ARG A 287 -7.94 2.49 -9.42
CA ARG A 287 -8.36 2.03 -10.76
C ARG A 287 -8.44 0.51 -10.80
N ALA A 288 -9.59 -0.03 -11.23
CA ALA A 288 -9.79 -1.44 -11.48
C ALA A 288 -10.33 -1.64 -12.91
N PHE A 289 -9.57 -2.30 -13.81
CA PHE A 289 -9.92 -2.39 -15.22
C PHE A 289 -9.75 -3.80 -15.80
N TYR A 290 -10.57 -4.12 -16.79
CA TYR A 290 -10.43 -5.26 -17.68
C TYR A 290 -10.46 -6.62 -16.97
N GLY A 291 -11.65 -6.98 -16.47
CA GLY A 291 -11.91 -8.32 -15.95
C GLY A 291 -11.29 -8.64 -14.59
N VAL A 292 -10.96 -7.62 -13.79
CA VAL A 292 -10.45 -7.77 -12.43
C VAL A 292 -11.44 -8.53 -11.55
N LYS A 293 -10.95 -9.44 -10.69
CA LYS A 293 -11.71 -10.11 -9.64
C LYS A 293 -11.11 -9.81 -8.28
N ALA A 294 -11.90 -9.19 -7.39
CA ALA A 294 -11.46 -8.91 -6.03
C ALA A 294 -12.54 -9.32 -5.01
N VAL A 295 -12.13 -10.09 -3.99
CA VAL A 295 -13.04 -10.63 -2.98
C VAL A 295 -12.39 -10.53 -1.60
N ARG A 296 -13.12 -9.95 -0.63
CA ARG A 296 -12.58 -9.64 0.70
C ARG A 296 -11.24 -8.89 0.56
N PHE A 297 -11.32 -7.68 0.07
CA PHE A 297 -10.16 -6.92 -0.36
C PHE A 297 -10.16 -5.49 0.17
N PHE A 298 -8.98 -4.91 0.25
CA PHE A 298 -8.78 -3.48 0.50
C PHE A 298 -7.82 -2.90 -0.55
N LEU A 299 -8.26 -1.90 -1.30
CA LEU A 299 -7.42 -1.09 -2.18
C LEU A 299 -7.17 0.25 -1.51
N ALA A 300 -5.97 0.47 -1.00
CA ALA A 300 -5.57 1.76 -0.46
C ALA A 300 -5.45 2.82 -1.58
N PRO A 301 -5.48 4.12 -1.25
CA PRO A 301 -5.53 5.19 -2.24
C PRO A 301 -4.49 5.08 -3.36
N HIS A 302 -4.91 5.42 -4.58
CA HIS A 302 -4.09 5.38 -5.81
C HIS A 302 -3.56 4.00 -6.21
N SER A 303 -4.11 2.91 -5.66
CA SER A 303 -3.79 1.55 -6.09
C SER A 303 -4.50 1.17 -7.38
N GLN A 304 -3.91 0.23 -8.11
CA GLN A 304 -4.43 -0.19 -9.42
C GLN A 304 -4.45 -1.71 -9.55
N LEU A 305 -5.58 -2.24 -10.03
CA LEU A 305 -5.72 -3.63 -10.48
C LEU A 305 -6.08 -3.64 -11.96
N LYS A 306 -5.38 -4.44 -12.77
CA LYS A 306 -5.55 -4.41 -14.24
C LYS A 306 -5.47 -5.79 -14.88
N TYR A 307 -6.10 -5.92 -16.05
CA TYR A 307 -5.90 -7.03 -16.97
C TYR A 307 -6.14 -8.41 -16.34
N GLY A 308 -7.30 -8.59 -15.73
CA GLY A 308 -7.68 -9.87 -15.12
C GLY A 308 -6.98 -10.19 -13.81
N ALA A 309 -6.33 -9.21 -13.17
CA ALA A 309 -5.73 -9.40 -11.85
C ALA A 309 -6.75 -9.93 -10.85
N ARG A 310 -6.32 -10.85 -9.98
CA ARG A 310 -7.09 -11.37 -8.86
C ARG A 310 -6.50 -10.91 -7.54
N LEU A 311 -7.36 -10.40 -6.66
CA LEU A 311 -6.98 -9.96 -5.31
C LEU A 311 -7.98 -10.52 -4.31
N ILE A 312 -7.57 -11.51 -3.53
CA ILE A 312 -8.47 -12.22 -2.62
C ILE A 312 -7.88 -12.23 -1.21
N ASN A 313 -8.70 -11.92 -0.19
CA ASN A 313 -8.26 -11.83 1.20
C ASN A 313 -6.98 -10.98 1.37
N SER A 314 -6.89 -9.85 0.70
CA SER A 314 -5.63 -9.10 0.65
C SER A 314 -5.82 -7.59 0.80
N TYR A 315 -4.88 -6.98 1.49
CA TYR A 315 -4.73 -5.52 1.61
C TYR A 315 -3.63 -5.06 0.65
N LEU A 316 -3.96 -4.20 -0.29
CA LEU A 316 -3.00 -3.58 -1.21
C LEU A 316 -2.77 -2.11 -0.82
N GLY A 317 -1.55 -1.81 -0.38
CA GLY A 317 -1.11 -0.48 0.06
C GLY A 317 -1.12 0.56 -1.05
N GLU A 318 -1.01 1.81 -0.67
CA GLU A 318 -1.11 2.99 -1.54
C GLU A 318 -0.09 2.96 -2.68
N ASN A 319 -0.43 3.60 -3.79
CA ASN A 319 0.44 3.75 -4.97
C ASN A 319 0.96 2.41 -5.55
N SER A 320 0.24 1.31 -5.34
CA SER A 320 0.62 -0.03 -5.77
C SER A 320 -0.10 -0.45 -7.05
N THR A 321 0.52 -1.36 -7.81
CA THR A 321 -0.07 -1.88 -9.05
C THR A 321 0.06 -3.39 -9.13
N ILE A 322 -1.07 -4.08 -9.38
CA ILE A 322 -1.12 -5.50 -9.73
C ILE A 322 -1.78 -5.64 -11.10
N SER A 323 -1.15 -6.34 -12.03
CA SER A 323 -1.67 -6.60 -13.38
C SER A 323 -1.41 -8.04 -13.80
N CYS A 324 -2.41 -8.71 -14.37
CA CYS A 324 -2.29 -10.07 -14.89
C CYS A 324 -1.86 -11.14 -13.88
N CYS A 325 -1.98 -10.88 -12.59
CA CYS A 325 -1.41 -11.69 -11.53
C CYS A 325 -2.49 -12.12 -10.53
N GLU A 326 -2.15 -13.10 -9.71
CA GLU A 326 -2.98 -13.53 -8.59
C GLU A 326 -2.28 -13.26 -7.26
N VAL A 327 -3.00 -12.61 -6.36
CA VAL A 327 -2.55 -12.27 -5.00
C VAL A 327 -3.61 -12.73 -4.01
N LEU A 328 -3.19 -13.59 -3.10
CA LEU A 328 -4.04 -14.19 -2.07
C LEU A 328 -3.47 -13.91 -0.68
N ASN A 329 -4.36 -13.74 0.30
CA ASN A 329 -4.01 -13.74 1.73
C ASN A 329 -2.74 -12.94 2.05
N SER A 330 -2.63 -11.72 1.51
CA SER A 330 -1.42 -10.92 1.61
C SER A 330 -1.69 -9.54 2.20
N LEU A 331 -0.77 -9.08 3.04
CA LEU A 331 -0.69 -7.69 3.49
C LEU A 331 0.48 -7.02 2.80
N ILE A 332 0.18 -6.12 1.89
CA ILE A 332 1.17 -5.44 1.05
C ILE A 332 1.19 -3.96 1.41
N PHE A 333 2.33 -3.47 1.86
CA PHE A 333 2.54 -2.07 2.17
C PHE A 333 2.74 -1.23 0.89
N PRO A 334 2.72 0.09 0.96
CA PRO A 334 2.73 0.99 -0.18
C PRO A 334 3.85 0.77 -1.19
N SER A 335 3.58 1.13 -2.45
CA SER A 335 4.53 1.11 -3.56
C SER A 335 4.98 -0.28 -3.99
N HIS A 336 4.04 -1.21 -4.10
CA HIS A 336 4.26 -2.53 -4.69
C HIS A 336 3.99 -2.54 -6.19
N GLU A 337 4.84 -3.23 -6.96
CA GLU A 337 4.66 -3.45 -8.39
C GLU A 337 4.70 -4.95 -8.74
N GLN A 338 3.62 -5.46 -9.34
CA GLN A 338 3.49 -6.84 -9.83
C GLN A 338 2.65 -6.81 -11.10
N HIS A 339 3.31 -6.81 -12.26
CA HIS A 339 2.62 -6.49 -13.53
C HIS A 339 3.02 -7.37 -14.72
N HIS A 340 3.48 -8.57 -14.47
CA HIS A 340 3.76 -9.55 -15.51
C HIS A 340 3.02 -10.85 -15.23
N ASN A 341 2.54 -11.50 -16.28
CA ASN A 341 1.76 -12.74 -16.19
C ASN A 341 2.53 -13.87 -15.48
N ASN A 342 1.79 -14.86 -14.98
CA ASN A 342 2.30 -16.02 -14.25
C ASN A 342 3.02 -15.72 -12.93
N SER A 343 2.89 -14.52 -12.36
CA SER A 343 3.34 -14.30 -11.00
C SER A 343 2.21 -14.57 -10.01
N PHE A 344 2.56 -15.16 -8.87
CA PHE A 344 1.66 -15.56 -7.80
C PHE A 344 2.23 -15.15 -6.45
N LEU A 345 1.42 -14.54 -5.61
CA LEU A 345 1.80 -14.16 -4.25
C LEU A 345 0.72 -14.61 -3.27
N CYS A 346 1.12 -15.35 -2.25
CA CYS A 346 0.20 -15.83 -1.22
C CYS A 346 0.86 -15.86 0.16
N ALA A 347 0.06 -15.74 1.22
CA ALA A 347 0.48 -15.86 2.61
C ALA A 347 1.67 -14.94 2.97
N ALA A 348 1.63 -13.68 2.52
CA ALA A 348 2.78 -12.80 2.59
C ALA A 348 2.51 -11.48 3.32
N LEU A 349 3.54 -11.00 4.04
CA LEU A 349 3.70 -9.62 4.46
C LEU A 349 4.86 -9.00 3.68
N LEU A 350 4.56 -8.07 2.75
CA LEU A 350 5.54 -7.28 2.03
C LEU A 350 5.57 -5.86 2.60
N GLN A 351 6.73 -5.42 3.08
CA GLN A 351 6.86 -4.15 3.81
C GLN A 351 7.08 -2.92 2.93
N GLY A 352 6.63 -2.98 1.68
CA GLY A 352 6.60 -1.84 0.75
C GLY A 352 7.79 -1.77 -0.21
N GLN A 353 7.66 -0.89 -1.21
CA GLN A 353 8.68 -0.68 -2.27
C GLN A 353 9.11 -1.97 -2.98
N SER A 354 8.24 -2.97 -2.97
CA SER A 354 8.51 -4.31 -3.46
C SER A 354 8.15 -4.45 -4.94
N ASN A 355 8.83 -5.34 -5.62
CA ASN A 355 8.59 -5.63 -7.03
C ASN A 355 8.65 -7.14 -7.27
N MET A 356 7.69 -7.68 -8.02
CA MET A 356 7.69 -9.09 -8.41
C MET A 356 7.81 -9.23 -9.92
N ALA A 357 8.78 -10.04 -10.35
CA ALA A 357 8.98 -10.31 -11.75
C ALA A 357 8.04 -11.42 -12.28
N ALA A 358 7.98 -11.56 -13.62
CA ALA A 358 7.19 -12.60 -14.28
C ALA A 358 7.56 -14.00 -13.81
N GLY A 359 6.55 -14.85 -13.62
CA GLY A 359 6.73 -16.24 -13.21
C GLY A 359 7.20 -16.46 -11.78
N ALA A 360 7.36 -15.41 -10.97
CA ALA A 360 7.68 -15.57 -9.55
C ALA A 360 6.49 -16.16 -8.80
N THR A 361 6.68 -17.27 -8.11
CA THR A 361 5.68 -17.99 -7.31
C THR A 361 6.10 -17.96 -5.86
N ILE A 362 5.48 -17.09 -5.06
CA ILE A 362 5.89 -16.76 -3.71
C ILE A 362 4.79 -17.09 -2.71
N GLY A 363 5.14 -17.84 -1.66
CA GLY A 363 4.25 -18.21 -0.56
C GLY A 363 3.34 -19.38 -0.88
N SER A 364 2.56 -19.77 0.12
CA SER A 364 1.63 -20.90 0.12
C SER A 364 2.27 -22.29 -0.08
N ASN A 365 2.49 -22.96 1.04
CA ASN A 365 2.85 -24.36 1.09
C ASN A 365 1.77 -25.17 1.84
N HIS A 366 0.52 -24.72 1.72
CA HIS A 366 -0.61 -25.37 2.37
C HIS A 366 -0.79 -26.82 1.89
N ASN A 367 -0.89 -27.73 2.83
CA ASN A 367 -1.22 -29.13 2.56
C ASN A 367 -1.96 -29.74 3.77
N SER A 368 -2.41 -31.00 3.63
CA SER A 368 -3.20 -31.66 4.67
C SER A 368 -2.50 -31.87 6.01
N ARG A 369 -1.18 -31.68 6.09
CA ARG A 369 -0.38 -31.89 7.32
C ARG A 369 0.08 -30.60 7.98
N SER A 370 0.26 -29.53 7.22
CA SER A 370 0.85 -28.29 7.73
C SER A 370 0.15 -27.05 7.20
N PRO A 371 0.13 -25.96 8.00
CA PRO A 371 -0.35 -24.66 7.57
C PRO A 371 0.58 -24.07 6.49
N ASP A 372 0.21 -22.88 6.00
CA ASP A 372 0.98 -22.16 5.00
C ASP A 372 2.38 -21.79 5.46
N GLY A 373 3.31 -21.74 4.51
CA GLY A 373 4.57 -21.06 4.68
C GLY A 373 4.38 -19.56 4.59
N GLU A 374 4.51 -18.84 5.73
CA GLU A 374 4.39 -17.39 5.77
C GLU A 374 5.67 -16.71 5.28
N ILE A 375 5.52 -15.74 4.36
CA ILE A 375 6.63 -14.92 3.88
C ILE A 375 6.57 -13.55 4.55
N THR A 376 7.68 -13.12 5.16
CA THR A 376 7.85 -11.76 5.65
C THR A 376 9.07 -11.13 4.99
N ALA A 377 8.87 -10.08 4.20
CA ALA A 377 9.94 -9.41 3.48
C ALA A 377 10.01 -7.92 3.83
N GLY A 378 11.21 -7.44 4.12
CA GLY A 378 11.51 -6.03 4.33
C GLY A 378 11.25 -5.18 3.08
N ARG A 379 11.40 -3.86 3.21
CA ARG A 379 11.22 -2.93 2.09
C ARG A 379 12.13 -3.31 0.91
N GLY A 380 11.64 -3.09 -0.31
CA GLY A 380 12.44 -3.30 -1.52
C GLY A 380 12.67 -4.77 -1.91
N PHE A 381 11.91 -5.71 -1.35
CA PHE A 381 12.00 -7.13 -1.72
C PHE A 381 11.69 -7.34 -3.21
N TRP A 382 12.58 -8.06 -3.88
CA TRP A 382 12.47 -8.29 -5.32
C TRP A 382 12.78 -9.74 -5.72
N PRO A 383 11.80 -10.64 -5.74
CA PRO A 383 11.98 -11.93 -6.40
C PRO A 383 12.08 -11.73 -7.92
N GLY A 384 13.17 -12.25 -8.50
CA GLY A 384 13.44 -12.19 -9.92
C GLY A 384 12.55 -13.12 -10.76
N LEU A 385 12.83 -13.18 -12.05
CA LEU A 385 12.08 -14.01 -13.01
C LEU A 385 12.06 -15.47 -12.57
N CYS A 386 10.86 -16.09 -12.56
CA CYS A 386 10.67 -17.51 -12.28
C CYS A 386 11.30 -17.97 -10.95
N VAL A 387 11.26 -17.15 -9.94
CA VAL A 387 11.61 -17.58 -8.57
C VAL A 387 10.48 -18.43 -8.02
N SER A 388 10.82 -19.57 -7.42
CA SER A 388 9.87 -20.42 -6.68
C SER A 388 10.29 -20.47 -5.20
N LEU A 389 9.41 -19.96 -4.32
CA LEU A 389 9.62 -19.92 -2.88
C LEU A 389 8.28 -20.10 -2.16
N LYS A 390 8.10 -21.21 -1.44
CA LYS A 390 6.82 -21.57 -0.83
C LYS A 390 6.86 -21.85 0.67
N HIS A 391 8.04 -21.85 1.26
CA HIS A 391 8.23 -22.16 2.68
C HIS A 391 8.35 -20.91 3.53
N ASN A 392 8.15 -21.03 4.84
CA ASN A 392 8.38 -19.93 5.78
C ASN A 392 9.69 -19.23 5.50
N SER A 393 9.65 -17.93 5.24
CA SER A 393 10.89 -17.23 4.92
C SER A 393 10.85 -15.77 5.38
N LYS A 394 12.01 -15.28 5.75
CA LYS A 394 12.20 -13.90 6.17
C LYS A 394 13.36 -13.26 5.43
N PHE A 395 13.15 -12.05 4.94
CA PHE A 395 14.12 -11.31 4.15
C PHE A 395 14.35 -9.92 4.70
N ALA A 396 15.62 -9.54 4.81
CA ALA A 396 16.04 -8.17 5.10
C ALA A 396 15.65 -7.22 3.98
N THR A 397 15.76 -5.92 4.25
CA THR A 397 15.43 -4.85 3.30
C THR A 397 16.26 -4.99 2.01
N PHE A 398 15.61 -4.69 0.88
CA PHE A 398 16.23 -4.67 -0.45
C PHE A 398 16.91 -5.99 -0.88
N THR A 399 16.38 -7.13 -0.42
CA THR A 399 16.85 -8.45 -0.88
C THR A 399 16.29 -8.77 -2.26
N ILE A 400 17.18 -9.20 -3.17
CA ILE A 400 16.83 -9.75 -4.49
C ILE A 400 17.02 -11.27 -4.45
N LEU A 401 16.06 -12.02 -4.99
CA LEU A 401 16.23 -13.43 -5.30
C LEU A 401 16.50 -13.59 -6.80
N ALA A 402 17.61 -14.22 -7.16
CA ALA A 402 17.89 -14.59 -8.54
C ALA A 402 16.95 -15.71 -9.01
N LYS A 403 16.75 -15.85 -10.32
CA LYS A 403 15.98 -16.97 -10.91
C LYS A 403 16.43 -18.30 -10.30
N GLY A 404 15.48 -19.06 -9.76
CA GLY A 404 15.74 -20.38 -9.17
C GLY A 404 14.65 -20.86 -8.23
N ASP A 405 14.77 -22.11 -7.84
CA ASP A 405 13.91 -22.74 -6.84
C ASP A 405 14.58 -22.70 -5.47
N PHE A 406 13.83 -22.31 -4.47
CA PHE A 406 14.23 -22.27 -3.07
C PHE A 406 13.32 -23.24 -2.30
N PRO A 407 13.74 -24.51 -2.18
CA PRO A 407 12.83 -25.59 -1.76
C PRO A 407 12.62 -25.69 -0.25
N VAL A 408 13.32 -24.87 0.55
CA VAL A 408 13.28 -24.87 2.01
C VAL A 408 13.19 -23.46 2.56
N GLU A 409 12.99 -23.32 3.86
CA GLU A 409 12.89 -22.05 4.57
C GLU A 409 14.18 -21.24 4.46
N LEU A 410 14.01 -19.93 4.25
CA LEU A 410 15.11 -18.97 4.19
C LEU A 410 14.99 -17.90 5.29
N ASN A 411 16.11 -17.52 5.87
CA ASN A 411 16.23 -16.39 6.78
C ASN A 411 17.41 -15.50 6.38
N ILE A 412 17.19 -14.63 5.41
CA ILE A 412 18.23 -13.75 4.86
C ILE A 412 18.26 -12.45 5.65
N THR A 413 19.27 -12.28 6.49
CA THR A 413 19.39 -11.13 7.41
C THR A 413 20.26 -10.01 6.87
N ILE A 414 20.95 -10.20 5.72
CA ILE A 414 21.81 -9.19 5.10
C ILE A 414 21.01 -8.34 4.12
N PRO A 415 20.88 -7.02 4.33
CA PRO A 415 20.17 -6.14 3.44
C PRO A 415 20.94 -5.91 2.13
N PHE A 416 20.24 -5.39 1.12
CA PHE A 416 20.81 -5.04 -0.20
C PHE A 416 21.50 -6.20 -0.90
N SER A 417 21.14 -7.44 -0.58
CA SER A 417 21.80 -8.64 -1.07
C SER A 417 21.14 -9.24 -2.32
N LEU A 418 21.92 -9.95 -3.12
CA LEU A 418 21.45 -10.92 -4.10
C LEU A 418 21.62 -12.33 -3.53
N VAL A 419 20.53 -13.10 -3.52
CA VAL A 419 20.52 -14.51 -3.15
C VAL A 419 20.36 -15.36 -4.40
N SER A 420 21.22 -16.35 -4.59
CA SER A 420 21.19 -17.24 -5.74
C SER A 420 21.54 -18.67 -5.40
N ASN A 421 21.04 -19.61 -6.21
CA ASN A 421 21.37 -21.01 -6.13
C ASN A 421 22.55 -21.33 -7.04
N ASP A 422 23.63 -21.83 -6.47
CA ASP A 422 24.68 -22.54 -7.22
C ASP A 422 24.36 -24.04 -7.24
N VAL A 423 23.61 -24.44 -8.25
CA VAL A 423 23.17 -25.84 -8.42
C VAL A 423 24.35 -26.77 -8.64
N THR A 424 25.38 -26.31 -9.34
CA THR A 424 26.57 -27.11 -9.68
C THR A 424 27.35 -27.53 -8.43
N HIS A 425 27.50 -26.63 -7.48
CA HIS A 425 28.23 -26.90 -6.24
C HIS A 425 27.32 -27.16 -5.03
N ASN A 426 26.02 -27.24 -5.26
CA ASN A 426 24.98 -27.41 -4.22
C ASN A 426 25.14 -26.42 -3.07
N LYS A 427 25.20 -25.12 -3.39
CA LYS A 427 25.38 -24.04 -2.42
C LYS A 427 24.28 -22.98 -2.58
N LEU A 428 23.87 -22.37 -1.47
CA LEU A 428 23.22 -21.07 -1.49
C LEU A 428 24.30 -19.99 -1.47
N VAL A 429 24.22 -19.05 -2.40
CA VAL A 429 25.20 -17.96 -2.49
C VAL A 429 24.52 -16.63 -2.20
N VAL A 430 25.09 -15.86 -1.28
CA VAL A 430 24.62 -14.53 -0.91
C VAL A 430 25.71 -13.52 -1.24
N MET A 431 25.37 -12.51 -2.04
CA MET A 431 26.23 -11.37 -2.35
C MET A 431 25.73 -10.13 -1.62
N PRO A 432 26.32 -9.73 -0.49
CA PRO A 432 25.97 -8.49 0.20
C PRO A 432 26.26 -7.26 -0.66
N ALA A 433 25.57 -6.16 -0.41
CA ALA A 433 25.72 -4.89 -1.12
C ALA A 433 25.57 -4.97 -2.66
N TYR A 434 24.87 -5.98 -3.19
CA TYR A 434 24.71 -6.21 -4.63
C TYR A 434 24.18 -4.99 -5.39
N TRP A 435 23.21 -4.28 -4.81
CA TRP A 435 22.63 -3.10 -5.43
C TRP A 435 23.69 -2.02 -5.73
N PHE A 436 24.59 -1.80 -4.80
CA PHE A 436 25.66 -0.81 -4.92
C PHE A 436 26.79 -1.26 -5.84
N LEU A 437 27.06 -2.57 -5.87
CA LEU A 437 28.10 -3.14 -6.75
C LEU A 437 27.66 -3.23 -8.23
N HIS A 438 26.38 -3.48 -8.49
CA HIS A 438 25.95 -3.88 -9.82
C HIS A 438 24.69 -3.20 -10.35
N ASN A 439 23.83 -2.64 -9.49
CA ASN A 439 22.49 -2.22 -9.87
C ASN A 439 22.06 -0.85 -9.28
N MET A 440 23.01 0.04 -9.11
CA MET A 440 22.82 1.34 -8.44
C MET A 440 21.79 2.23 -9.15
N TYR A 441 21.77 2.20 -10.50
CA TYR A 441 20.76 2.95 -11.27
C TYR A 441 19.34 2.55 -10.88
N ALA A 442 19.06 1.26 -10.75
CA ALA A 442 17.71 0.79 -10.41
C ALA A 442 17.33 1.12 -8.96
N LEU A 443 18.28 1.02 -8.00
CA LEU A 443 18.05 1.37 -6.60
C LEU A 443 17.64 2.84 -6.45
N GLU A 444 18.47 3.74 -6.95
CA GLU A 444 18.25 5.20 -6.84
C GLU A 444 17.01 5.65 -7.60
N ARG A 445 16.82 5.15 -8.83
CA ARG A 445 15.66 5.50 -9.63
C ARG A 445 14.34 5.02 -9.00
N ASN A 446 14.33 3.86 -8.35
CA ASN A 446 13.13 3.38 -7.67
C ASN A 446 12.80 4.20 -6.43
N ALA A 447 13.78 4.55 -5.60
CA ALA A 447 13.58 5.43 -4.44
C ALA A 447 12.98 6.79 -4.87
N TRP A 448 13.58 7.42 -5.88
CA TRP A 448 13.07 8.67 -6.45
C TRP A 448 11.63 8.50 -6.99
N LYS A 449 11.39 7.46 -7.79
CA LYS A 449 10.08 7.16 -8.41
C LYS A 449 8.97 7.01 -7.39
N TYR A 450 9.22 6.36 -6.27
CA TYR A 450 8.20 6.14 -5.25
C TYR A 450 7.80 7.44 -4.55
N GLY A 451 8.76 8.30 -4.25
CA GLY A 451 8.49 9.64 -3.70
C GLY A 451 7.75 10.54 -4.68
N ASP A 452 8.21 10.59 -5.95
CA ASP A 452 7.59 11.42 -7.01
C ASP A 452 6.15 10.99 -7.32
N ARG A 453 5.85 9.71 -7.20
CA ARG A 453 4.52 9.14 -7.46
C ARG A 453 3.57 9.14 -6.28
N ASP A 454 3.98 9.61 -5.12
CA ASP A 454 3.09 9.68 -3.95
C ASP A 454 2.01 10.76 -4.12
N LYS A 455 0.86 10.32 -4.63
CA LYS A 455 -0.32 11.17 -4.90
C LYS A 455 -1.32 11.22 -3.75
N ARG A 456 -1.02 10.63 -2.61
CA ARG A 456 -1.93 10.63 -1.46
C ARG A 456 -2.29 12.05 -1.02
N ILE A 457 -3.58 12.34 -0.95
CA ILE A 457 -4.10 13.60 -0.39
C ILE A 457 -3.94 13.56 1.14
N ASN A 458 -4.34 12.45 1.76
CA ASN A 458 -4.17 12.24 3.18
C ASN A 458 -2.82 11.53 3.46
N LYS A 459 -1.95 12.20 4.23
CA LYS A 459 -0.63 11.70 4.63
C LYS A 459 -0.54 11.48 6.14
N THR A 460 -1.59 10.92 6.74
CA THR A 460 -1.63 10.57 8.17
C THR A 460 -0.45 9.69 8.57
N GLN A 461 -0.08 8.73 7.73
CA GLN A 461 1.17 7.99 7.85
C GLN A 461 2.23 8.59 6.90
N SER A 462 3.41 8.88 7.46
CA SER A 462 4.58 9.32 6.69
C SER A 462 5.33 8.11 6.16
N LEU A 463 5.30 7.90 4.85
CA LEU A 463 6.01 6.78 4.22
C LEU A 463 7.52 7.07 4.13
N GLU A 464 8.33 6.07 4.45
CA GLU A 464 9.78 6.12 4.26
C GLU A 464 10.14 5.64 2.84
N PHE A 465 10.68 6.52 2.03
CA PHE A 465 11.11 6.22 0.66
C PHE A 465 12.63 6.06 0.51
N ASP A 466 13.42 6.58 1.46
CA ASP A 466 14.87 6.43 1.43
C ASP A 466 15.26 4.97 1.69
N TYR A 467 16.17 4.45 0.87
CA TYR A 467 16.70 3.10 1.11
C TYR A 467 17.62 3.06 2.34
N LEU A 468 18.33 4.15 2.68
CA LEU A 468 19.06 4.32 3.93
C LEU A 468 18.15 4.96 4.99
N ALA A 469 17.62 4.13 5.85
CA ALA A 469 16.71 4.52 6.92
C ALA A 469 16.99 3.64 8.17
N PRO A 470 16.42 3.96 9.33
CA PRO A 470 16.75 3.26 10.56
C PRO A 470 16.63 1.73 10.50
N ASP A 471 15.66 1.18 9.75
CA ASP A 471 15.49 -0.26 9.57
C ASP A 471 16.65 -0.89 8.78
N SER A 472 16.93 -0.37 7.59
CA SER A 472 17.99 -0.90 6.72
C SER A 472 19.39 -0.64 7.28
N VAL A 473 19.60 0.47 7.99
CA VAL A 473 20.90 0.78 8.62
C VAL A 473 21.17 -0.12 9.82
N ASN A 474 20.16 -0.46 10.64
CA ASN A 474 20.32 -1.48 11.68
C ASN A 474 20.73 -2.82 11.07
N GLU A 475 20.07 -3.25 10.00
CA GLU A 475 20.44 -4.48 9.27
C GLU A 475 21.86 -4.41 8.69
N ILE A 476 22.31 -3.24 8.21
CA ILE A 476 23.71 -3.03 7.77
C ILE A 476 24.69 -3.24 8.93
N LEU A 477 24.39 -2.71 10.11
CA LEU A 477 25.27 -2.86 11.28
C LEU A 477 25.40 -4.33 11.71
N ASP A 478 24.26 -5.05 11.72
CA ASP A 478 24.25 -6.49 12.02
C ASP A 478 25.03 -7.28 10.94
N ALA A 479 24.88 -6.91 9.67
CA ALA A 479 25.61 -7.52 8.58
C ALA A 479 27.12 -7.28 8.62
N ILE A 480 27.57 -6.10 9.06
CA ILE A 480 28.99 -5.80 9.31
C ILE A 480 29.58 -6.77 10.36
N MET A 481 28.89 -6.94 11.48
CA MET A 481 29.31 -7.87 12.53
C MET A 481 29.32 -9.33 12.06
N LEU A 482 28.29 -9.74 11.32
CA LEU A 482 28.21 -11.08 10.75
C LEU A 482 29.36 -11.37 9.78
N MET A 483 29.69 -10.41 8.89
CA MET A 483 30.80 -10.54 7.97
C MET A 483 32.15 -10.63 8.70
N GLN A 484 32.35 -9.86 9.76
CA GLN A 484 33.56 -9.97 10.61
C GLN A 484 33.66 -11.36 11.20
N GLN A 485 32.61 -11.85 11.85
CA GLN A 485 32.59 -13.17 12.48
C GLN A 485 32.84 -14.30 11.49
N ALA A 486 32.11 -14.29 10.35
CA ALA A 486 32.20 -15.33 9.32
C ALA A 486 33.60 -15.37 8.67
N THR A 487 34.20 -14.21 8.37
CA THR A 487 35.55 -14.10 7.82
C THR A 487 36.59 -14.60 8.80
N GLY A 488 36.53 -14.19 10.06
CA GLY A 488 37.44 -14.64 11.08
C GLY A 488 37.33 -16.15 11.38
N LYS A 489 36.08 -16.69 11.41
CA LYS A 489 35.84 -18.13 11.53
C LYS A 489 36.48 -18.90 10.40
N ALA A 490 36.31 -18.45 9.13
CA ALA A 490 36.90 -19.07 7.96
C ALA A 490 38.44 -19.04 8.00
N TYR A 491 39.02 -17.91 8.31
CA TYR A 491 40.46 -17.74 8.42
C TYR A 491 41.09 -18.59 9.55
N LEU A 492 40.54 -18.55 10.74
CA LEU A 492 41.03 -19.30 11.90
C LEU A 492 40.97 -20.82 11.66
N LYS A 493 39.90 -21.28 10.98
CA LYS A 493 39.77 -22.68 10.56
C LYS A 493 40.84 -23.06 9.55
N SER A 494 41.11 -22.21 8.55
CA SER A 494 42.13 -22.45 7.53
C SER A 494 43.55 -22.42 8.07
N SER A 495 43.88 -21.46 8.96
CA SER A 495 45.25 -21.23 9.44
C SER A 495 45.64 -22.02 10.70
N LYS A 496 44.70 -22.35 11.58
CA LYS A 496 44.94 -22.96 12.89
C LYS A 496 44.20 -24.30 13.08
N GLY A 497 43.60 -24.82 12.04
CA GLY A 497 42.90 -26.12 12.03
C GLY A 497 41.65 -26.13 12.92
N ASN A 498 41.33 -27.28 13.49
CA ASN A 498 40.08 -27.52 14.25
C ASN A 498 40.08 -27.00 15.69
N LYS A 499 40.96 -26.04 16.06
CA LYS A 499 40.91 -25.39 17.37
C LYS A 499 39.60 -24.60 17.50
N LYS A 500 38.99 -24.67 18.70
CA LYS A 500 37.79 -23.87 19.00
C LYS A 500 38.21 -22.44 19.36
N PHE A 501 37.55 -21.46 18.79
CA PHE A 501 37.74 -20.03 19.05
C PHE A 501 36.43 -19.42 19.52
N THR A 502 36.49 -18.41 20.39
CA THR A 502 35.32 -17.68 20.83
C THR A 502 34.78 -16.77 19.72
N THR A 503 33.53 -16.36 19.84
CA THR A 503 32.92 -15.41 18.90
C THR A 503 33.70 -14.10 18.84
N GLU A 504 34.18 -13.61 19.98
CA GLU A 504 34.96 -12.37 20.07
C GLU A 504 36.28 -12.50 19.29
N GLN A 505 37.00 -13.63 19.44
CA GLN A 505 38.24 -13.90 18.69
C GLN A 505 37.98 -13.97 17.18
N GLN A 506 36.86 -14.57 16.76
CA GLN A 506 36.46 -14.61 15.34
C GLN A 506 36.20 -13.20 14.82
N ILE A 507 35.41 -12.38 15.55
CA ILE A 507 35.11 -11.01 15.19
C ILE A 507 36.36 -10.15 15.09
N GLU A 508 37.25 -10.22 16.06
CA GLU A 508 38.48 -9.43 16.09
C GLU A 508 39.40 -9.75 14.91
N GLU A 509 39.62 -11.03 14.63
CA GLU A 509 40.46 -11.45 13.51
C GLU A 509 39.82 -11.12 12.15
N GLY A 510 38.51 -11.37 12.00
CA GLY A 510 37.80 -11.00 10.76
C GLY A 510 37.78 -9.49 10.55
N LYS A 511 37.58 -8.69 11.60
CA LYS A 511 37.69 -7.24 11.54
C LYS A 511 39.07 -6.80 11.05
N ARG A 512 40.15 -7.35 11.61
CA ARG A 512 41.53 -7.05 11.19
C ARG A 512 41.72 -7.31 9.68
N LEU A 513 41.32 -8.49 9.22
CA LEU A 513 41.45 -8.88 7.81
C LEU A 513 40.63 -7.99 6.87
N LEU A 514 39.40 -7.67 7.25
CA LEU A 514 38.51 -6.84 6.43
C LEU A 514 38.96 -5.38 6.40
N GLU A 515 39.40 -4.81 7.56
CA GLU A 515 39.88 -3.41 7.63
C GLU A 515 41.15 -3.21 6.78
N THR A 516 42.07 -4.19 6.81
CA THR A 516 43.32 -4.14 6.02
C THR A 516 43.11 -4.53 4.52
N LYS A 517 41.90 -4.92 4.13
CA LYS A 517 41.61 -5.48 2.81
C LYS A 517 42.53 -6.63 2.43
N ASP A 518 42.84 -7.51 3.42
CA ASP A 518 43.79 -8.60 3.24
C ASP A 518 43.34 -9.49 2.04
N PRO A 519 44.21 -9.66 1.01
CA PRO A 519 43.88 -10.46 -0.18
C PRO A 519 43.52 -11.92 0.15
N LEU A 520 44.04 -12.47 1.23
CA LEU A 520 43.74 -13.84 1.66
C LEU A 520 42.22 -14.08 1.83
N VAL A 521 41.45 -13.04 2.17
CA VAL A 521 40.00 -13.17 2.33
C VAL A 521 39.31 -13.64 1.03
N ASN A 522 39.86 -13.31 -0.14
CA ASN A 522 39.29 -13.73 -1.42
C ASN A 522 39.40 -15.24 -1.68
N ASP A 523 40.37 -15.91 -1.03
CA ASP A 523 40.62 -17.35 -1.16
C ASP A 523 39.88 -18.16 -0.08
N LEU A 524 39.23 -17.49 0.86
CA LEU A 524 38.48 -18.14 1.94
C LEU A 524 37.06 -18.51 1.48
N GLU A 525 36.63 -19.71 1.82
CA GLU A 525 35.23 -20.07 1.77
C GLU A 525 34.50 -19.53 3.00
N ILE A 526 33.86 -18.36 2.85
CA ILE A 526 33.18 -17.67 3.95
C ILE A 526 31.76 -18.19 4.05
N LEU A 527 31.50 -19.05 5.02
CA LEU A 527 30.21 -19.69 5.26
C LEU A 527 29.47 -19.07 6.44
N VAL A 528 28.14 -19.00 6.30
CA VAL A 528 27.21 -18.55 7.35
C VAL A 528 26.19 -19.65 7.65
N GLU A 529 25.69 -19.66 8.87
CA GLU A 529 24.69 -20.60 9.36
C GLU A 529 23.35 -19.90 9.61
N GLY A 530 22.25 -20.67 9.60
CA GLY A 530 20.91 -20.14 9.91
C GLY A 530 20.24 -19.32 8.80
N PHE A 531 20.81 -19.29 7.60
CA PHE A 531 20.21 -18.61 6.44
C PHE A 531 19.28 -19.51 5.64
N GLU A 532 19.48 -20.81 5.73
CA GLU A 532 18.67 -21.83 5.07
C GLU A 532 18.46 -23.04 5.99
N ASN A 533 17.27 -23.58 5.99
CA ASN A 533 16.92 -24.79 6.74
C ASN A 533 17.31 -26.06 5.96
N SER A 534 18.61 -26.20 5.67
CA SER A 534 19.18 -27.38 5.02
C SER A 534 20.61 -27.62 5.49
N SER A 535 21.21 -28.76 5.07
CA SER A 535 22.60 -29.08 5.33
C SER A 535 23.59 -28.52 4.29
N ARG A 536 23.09 -27.91 3.21
CA ARG A 536 23.97 -27.35 2.19
C ARG A 536 24.67 -26.07 2.67
N PRO A 537 25.89 -25.80 2.22
CA PRO A 537 26.62 -24.59 2.61
C PRO A 537 25.94 -23.34 2.09
N VAL A 538 25.93 -22.29 2.93
CA VAL A 538 25.55 -20.91 2.53
C VAL A 538 26.80 -20.06 2.51
N GLN A 539 27.20 -19.62 1.32
CA GLN A 539 28.45 -18.91 1.09
C GLN A 539 28.21 -17.41 0.86
N LEU A 540 28.97 -16.58 1.60
CA LEU A 540 29.07 -15.15 1.31
C LEU A 540 30.17 -14.89 0.28
N ILE A 541 29.90 -14.06 -0.72
CA ILE A 541 30.88 -13.65 -1.73
C ILE A 541 31.06 -12.13 -1.76
N LYS A 542 32.18 -11.64 -2.27
CA LYS A 542 32.52 -10.19 -2.36
C LYS A 542 32.54 -9.49 -0.99
N VAL A 543 32.89 -10.21 0.08
CA VAL A 543 32.75 -9.76 1.47
C VAL A 543 33.61 -8.51 1.76
N ILE A 544 34.85 -8.42 1.26
CA ILE A 544 35.68 -7.22 1.45
C ILE A 544 34.98 -5.98 0.88
N ALA A 545 34.55 -6.04 -0.37
CA ALA A 545 33.88 -4.90 -1.01
C ALA A 545 32.60 -4.50 -0.26
N ALA A 546 31.77 -5.49 0.07
CA ALA A 546 30.51 -5.26 0.79
C ALA A 546 30.73 -4.63 2.16
N TYR A 547 31.73 -5.11 2.91
CA TYR A 547 32.09 -4.57 4.23
C TYR A 547 32.41 -3.07 4.18
N HIS A 548 33.26 -2.65 3.23
CA HIS A 548 33.63 -1.25 3.09
C HIS A 548 32.47 -0.41 2.58
N ILE A 549 31.69 -0.91 1.60
CA ILE A 549 30.48 -0.22 1.12
C ILE A 549 29.53 0.04 2.29
N PHE A 550 29.25 -0.95 3.12
CA PHE A 550 28.33 -0.77 4.24
C PHE A 550 28.85 0.27 5.25
N LYS A 551 30.14 0.30 5.54
CA LYS A 551 30.74 1.36 6.40
C LYS A 551 30.59 2.74 5.78
N ASP A 552 30.85 2.86 4.48
CA ASP A 552 30.74 4.11 3.72
C ASP A 552 29.29 4.61 3.69
N LEU A 553 28.32 3.69 3.54
CA LEU A 553 26.89 4.02 3.54
C LEU A 553 26.42 4.54 4.92
N VAL A 554 26.94 4.01 6.03
CA VAL A 554 26.64 4.54 7.38
C VAL A 554 27.18 5.97 7.52
N THR A 555 28.41 6.26 7.03
CA THR A 555 28.95 7.61 7.00
C THR A 555 28.09 8.55 6.15
N PHE A 556 27.73 8.10 4.96
CA PHE A 556 26.88 8.87 4.04
C PHE A 556 25.50 9.17 4.65
N TYR A 557 24.86 8.17 5.26
CA TYR A 557 23.58 8.32 5.96
C TYR A 557 23.69 9.36 7.09
N ALA A 558 24.73 9.29 7.92
CA ALA A 558 24.93 10.24 9.01
C ALA A 558 25.08 11.68 8.50
N VAL A 559 25.91 11.90 7.47
CA VAL A 559 26.11 13.24 6.88
C VAL A 559 24.86 13.72 6.15
N GLN A 560 24.11 12.86 5.47
CA GLN A 560 22.83 13.23 4.88
C GLN A 560 21.84 13.73 5.93
N GLN A 561 21.71 13.02 7.06
CA GLN A 561 20.81 13.45 8.14
C GLN A 561 21.30 14.75 8.81
N LEU A 562 22.62 14.96 8.93
CA LEU A 562 23.18 16.21 9.37
C LEU A 562 22.79 17.37 8.44
N ILE A 563 22.91 17.19 7.14
CA ILE A 563 22.54 18.22 6.12
C ILE A 563 21.02 18.46 6.12
N ALA A 564 20.22 17.41 6.17
CA ALA A 564 18.75 17.52 6.09
C ALA A 564 18.15 18.28 7.28
N ASN A 565 18.78 18.21 8.46
CA ASN A 565 18.33 18.88 9.67
C ASN A 565 19.01 20.24 9.89
N SER A 566 20.17 20.50 9.24
CA SER A 566 20.82 21.81 9.29
C SER A 566 20.01 22.84 8.49
N GLY A 567 19.54 23.90 9.15
CA GLY A 567 18.80 24.99 8.51
C GLY A 567 17.27 24.89 8.52
N LYS A 568 16.68 23.74 8.88
CA LYS A 568 15.23 23.60 9.04
C LYS A 568 14.77 23.75 10.49
N GLN A 569 15.43 23.06 11.42
CA GLN A 569 15.14 23.10 12.86
C GLN A 569 16.23 23.80 13.66
N PHE A 570 17.46 23.87 13.12
CA PHE A 570 18.62 24.42 13.77
C PHE A 570 19.28 25.49 12.88
N LYS A 571 19.30 26.73 13.35
CA LYS A 571 19.88 27.85 12.61
C LYS A 571 21.42 27.77 12.53
N GLN A 572 22.05 27.13 13.52
CA GLN A 572 23.50 26.95 13.59
C GLN A 572 23.87 25.46 13.71
N LEU A 573 25.02 25.07 13.21
CA LEU A 573 25.53 23.70 13.27
C LEU A 573 25.75 23.27 14.74
N ASP A 574 26.16 24.18 15.60
CA ASP A 574 26.38 23.92 17.02
C ASP A 574 25.08 23.53 17.74
N ASP A 575 23.94 24.14 17.41
CA ASP A 575 22.65 23.78 18.00
C ASP A 575 22.28 22.35 17.62
N LEU A 576 22.52 21.96 16.36
CA LEU A 576 22.29 20.60 15.90
C LEU A 576 23.20 19.59 16.60
N ILE A 577 24.50 19.88 16.69
CA ILE A 577 25.47 19.03 17.38
C ILE A 577 25.11 18.90 18.87
N ASN A 578 24.68 19.99 19.50
CA ASN A 578 24.25 20.00 20.89
C ASN A 578 22.98 19.19 21.13
N SER A 579 22.13 19.00 20.13
CA SER A 579 20.93 18.15 20.22
C SER A 579 21.24 16.63 20.26
N ILE A 580 22.46 16.21 19.93
CA ILE A 580 22.86 14.81 19.98
C ILE A 580 22.91 14.36 21.45
N PRO A 581 22.28 13.22 21.81
CA PRO A 581 22.37 12.69 23.15
C PRO A 581 23.84 12.43 23.58
N ALA A 582 24.14 12.58 24.85
CA ALA A 582 25.48 12.30 25.38
C ALA A 582 25.92 10.83 25.17
N LYS A 583 24.94 9.92 25.16
CA LYS A 583 25.09 8.51 24.77
C LYS A 583 24.03 8.20 23.71
N PRO A 584 24.35 8.36 22.42
CA PRO A 584 23.43 7.95 21.36
C PRO A 584 23.26 6.42 21.42
N GLU A 585 22.03 5.99 21.39
CA GLU A 585 21.68 4.56 21.42
C GLU A 585 21.02 4.16 20.10
N LEU A 586 21.44 3.01 19.58
CA LEU A 586 20.72 2.37 18.48
C LEU A 586 19.37 1.88 19.01
N THR A 587 18.31 2.33 18.41
CA THR A 587 16.95 1.95 18.77
C THR A 587 16.39 0.94 17.77
N SER A 588 15.53 0.05 18.24
CA SER A 588 14.79 -0.89 17.39
C SER A 588 13.60 -0.17 16.75
N TRP A 589 13.39 -0.41 15.46
CA TRP A 589 12.33 0.18 14.66
C TRP A 589 11.37 -0.86 14.11
N MET A 590 10.14 -0.47 13.90
CA MET A 590 9.10 -1.27 13.24
C MET A 590 8.59 -0.52 12.03
N ASN A 591 8.44 -1.21 10.93
CA ASN A 591 7.74 -0.71 9.75
C ASN A 591 6.23 -0.93 9.94
N ILE A 592 5.52 0.13 10.23
CA ILE A 592 4.09 0.14 10.50
C ILE A 592 3.37 0.66 9.24
N GLY A 593 3.12 -0.22 8.28
CA GLY A 593 2.42 0.17 7.06
C GLY A 593 3.20 1.09 6.13
N GLY A 594 4.53 1.09 6.16
CA GLY A 594 5.39 1.98 5.39
C GLY A 594 5.97 3.15 6.18
N GLN A 595 5.46 3.40 7.39
CA GLN A 595 6.00 4.38 8.34
C GLN A 595 6.93 3.68 9.32
N LEU A 596 8.14 4.20 9.50
CA LEU A 596 9.07 3.70 10.50
C LEU A 596 8.81 4.35 11.86
N ILE A 597 8.53 3.53 12.87
CA ILE A 597 8.25 3.96 14.24
C ILE A 597 9.13 3.17 15.19
N ARG A 598 9.66 3.82 16.23
CA ARG A 598 10.42 3.12 17.28
C ARG A 598 9.57 2.04 17.94
N ARG A 599 10.13 0.86 18.16
CA ARG A 599 9.43 -0.25 18.82
C ARG A 599 8.84 0.17 20.17
N ALA A 600 9.61 0.87 21.00
CA ALA A 600 9.16 1.36 22.29
C ALA A 600 7.92 2.28 22.21
N ALA A 601 7.78 3.05 21.13
CA ALA A 601 6.60 3.90 20.93
C ALA A 601 5.35 3.05 20.63
N ILE A 602 5.49 1.97 19.85
CA ILE A 602 4.41 1.02 19.59
C ILE A 602 4.01 0.26 20.86
N GLU A 603 4.97 -0.20 21.65
CA GLU A 603 4.70 -0.86 22.94
C GLU A 603 3.96 0.08 23.90
N LYS A 604 4.34 1.35 23.92
CA LYS A 604 3.61 2.39 24.67
C LYS A 604 2.19 2.59 24.16
N LEU A 605 1.97 2.63 22.83
CA LEU A 605 0.63 2.71 22.24
C LEU A 605 -0.23 1.53 22.68
N VAL A 606 0.28 0.30 22.59
CA VAL A 606 -0.41 -0.92 23.02
C VAL A 606 -0.79 -0.82 24.51
N ALA A 607 0.13 -0.40 25.37
CA ALA A 607 -0.14 -0.21 26.80
C ALA A 607 -1.23 0.87 27.03
N GLN A 608 -1.25 1.95 26.26
CA GLN A 608 -2.29 2.98 26.35
C GLN A 608 -3.67 2.48 25.90
N ILE A 609 -3.71 1.61 24.90
CA ILE A 609 -4.96 0.96 24.46
C ILE A 609 -5.49 0.06 25.58
N HIS A 610 -4.65 -0.76 26.21
CA HIS A 610 -5.03 -1.60 27.36
C HIS A 610 -5.57 -0.78 28.52
N GLN A 611 -4.92 0.34 28.83
CA GLN A 611 -5.34 1.26 29.91
C GLN A 611 -6.61 2.07 29.55
N GLY A 612 -7.15 1.93 28.33
CA GLY A 612 -8.30 2.71 27.88
C GLY A 612 -8.02 4.21 27.69
N LYS A 613 -6.75 4.60 27.52
CA LYS A 613 -6.35 5.97 27.16
C LYS A 613 -6.51 6.24 25.67
N VAL A 614 -6.33 5.22 24.84
CA VAL A 614 -6.63 5.21 23.41
C VAL A 614 -7.85 4.33 23.21
N LYS A 615 -8.91 4.87 22.60
CA LYS A 615 -10.24 4.25 22.55
C LYS A 615 -10.84 4.19 21.14
N SER A 616 -10.13 4.64 20.13
CA SER A 616 -10.62 4.66 18.74
C SER A 616 -9.49 4.62 17.74
N TRP A 617 -9.80 4.23 16.50
CA TRP A 617 -8.87 4.30 15.38
C TRP A 617 -8.42 5.74 15.09
N GLU A 618 -9.29 6.72 15.26
CA GLU A 618 -8.93 8.14 15.12
C GLU A 618 -7.77 8.53 16.04
N GLN A 619 -7.78 8.05 17.29
CA GLN A 619 -6.69 8.29 18.24
C GLN A 619 -5.41 7.54 17.86
N VAL A 620 -5.53 6.34 17.28
CA VAL A 620 -4.39 5.61 16.70
C VAL A 620 -3.81 6.38 15.50
N HIS A 621 -4.65 6.93 14.64
CA HIS A 621 -4.22 7.76 13.51
C HIS A 621 -3.56 9.07 13.97
N ALA A 622 -4.05 9.68 15.04
CA ALA A 622 -3.40 10.84 15.66
C ALA A 622 -2.00 10.48 16.21
N PHE A 623 -1.84 9.28 16.78
CA PHE A 623 -0.52 8.77 17.17
C PHE A 623 0.40 8.60 15.96
N TYR A 624 -0.05 8.05 14.82
CA TYR A 624 0.80 7.96 13.62
C TYR A 624 1.29 9.33 13.15
N LYS A 625 0.43 10.33 13.18
CA LYS A 625 0.78 11.70 12.82
C LYS A 625 1.82 12.29 13.78
N ASP A 626 1.63 12.12 15.09
CA ASP A 626 2.61 12.55 16.12
C ASP A 626 3.98 11.89 15.91
N GLN A 627 3.99 10.59 15.56
CA GLN A 627 5.25 9.89 15.26
C GLN A 627 5.89 10.37 13.95
N ALA A 628 5.09 10.73 12.94
CA ALA A 628 5.60 11.32 11.70
C ALA A 628 6.30 12.67 11.95
N ASP A 629 5.75 13.50 12.82
CA ASP A 629 6.34 14.81 13.20
C ASP A 629 7.67 14.64 13.95
N LYS A 630 7.83 13.57 14.75
CA LYS A 630 9.05 13.27 15.51
C LYS A 630 10.13 12.59 14.66
N TYR A 631 9.73 11.92 13.60
CA TYR A 631 10.60 11.05 12.81
C TYR A 631 11.89 11.71 12.30
N PRO A 632 11.91 12.94 11.76
CA PRO A 632 13.14 13.57 11.26
C PRO A 632 14.23 13.69 12.34
N VAL A 633 13.85 14.09 13.56
CA VAL A 633 14.78 14.21 14.69
C VAL A 633 15.25 12.84 15.16
N GLU A 634 14.33 11.90 15.24
CA GLU A 634 14.65 10.53 15.66
C GLU A 634 15.55 9.81 14.64
N LYS A 635 15.31 10.00 13.33
CA LYS A 635 16.17 9.51 12.24
C LYS A 635 17.58 10.11 12.33
N PHE A 636 17.68 11.41 12.63
CA PHE A 636 18.96 12.06 12.87
C PHE A 636 19.70 11.47 14.08
N GLN A 637 19.03 11.32 15.23
CA GLN A 637 19.64 10.73 16.43
C GLN A 637 20.13 9.31 16.18
N HIS A 638 19.33 8.50 15.47
CA HIS A 638 19.70 7.15 15.06
C HIS A 638 20.95 7.16 14.16
N SER A 639 21.03 8.08 13.20
CA SER A 639 22.18 8.17 12.29
C SER A 639 23.48 8.50 13.02
N MET A 640 23.42 9.30 14.08
CA MET A 640 24.56 9.62 14.94
C MET A 640 24.98 8.40 15.78
N ALA A 641 24.03 7.62 16.27
CA ALA A 641 24.30 6.37 16.96
C ALA A 641 24.99 5.33 16.05
N ALA A 642 24.49 5.19 14.82
CA ALA A 642 25.06 4.31 13.81
C ALA A 642 26.50 4.71 13.45
N LEU A 643 26.77 6.00 13.29
CA LEU A 643 28.11 6.54 13.05
C LEU A 643 29.07 6.19 14.19
N GLN A 644 28.63 6.37 15.43
CA GLN A 644 29.44 6.01 16.61
C GLN A 644 29.72 4.51 16.67
N THR A 645 28.74 3.68 16.35
CA THR A 645 28.89 2.22 16.38
C THR A 645 29.94 1.75 15.36
N VAL A 646 29.95 2.30 14.15
CA VAL A 646 30.84 1.85 13.07
C VAL A 646 32.24 2.45 13.17
N HIS A 647 32.34 3.74 13.50
CA HIS A 647 33.60 4.48 13.45
C HIS A 647 34.14 4.90 14.84
N GLY A 648 33.41 4.66 15.93
CA GLY A 648 33.76 5.12 17.26
C GLY A 648 33.69 6.65 17.40
N ILE A 649 33.12 7.37 16.45
CA ILE A 649 33.09 8.83 16.43
C ILE A 649 31.79 9.35 17.05
N HIS A 650 31.90 10.00 18.17
CA HIS A 650 30.80 10.78 18.76
C HIS A 650 30.94 12.24 18.30
N LEU A 651 30.03 12.69 17.43
CA LEU A 651 30.17 13.99 16.76
C LEU A 651 30.29 15.18 17.71
N LYS A 652 29.61 15.14 18.87
CA LYS A 652 29.70 16.17 19.93
C LYS A 652 31.10 16.28 20.58
N LYS A 653 31.90 15.21 20.50
CA LYS A 653 33.27 15.12 21.05
C LYS A 653 34.30 15.05 19.93
N ALA A 654 33.88 15.08 18.68
CA ALA A 654 34.76 14.92 17.55
C ALA A 654 35.63 16.17 17.37
N LYS A 655 36.89 15.97 17.04
CA LYS A 655 37.79 17.06 16.61
C LYS A 655 37.35 17.58 15.25
N THR A 656 37.54 18.86 14.99
CA THR A 656 37.21 19.50 13.70
C THR A 656 37.73 18.69 12.50
N GLU A 657 38.95 18.15 12.61
CA GLU A 657 39.54 17.35 11.53
C GLU A 657 38.76 16.03 11.28
N GLN A 658 38.22 15.38 12.30
CA GLN A 658 37.39 14.18 12.15
C GLN A 658 36.08 14.52 11.44
N VAL A 659 35.47 15.66 11.76
CA VAL A 659 34.25 16.14 11.08
C VAL A 659 34.55 16.46 9.61
N ARG A 660 35.68 17.08 9.31
CA ARG A 660 36.13 17.32 7.92
C ARG A 660 36.27 16.04 7.13
N GLN A 661 36.94 15.03 7.72
CA GLN A 661 37.12 13.73 7.11
C GLN A 661 35.78 13.05 6.79
N LEU A 662 34.80 13.09 7.71
CA LEU A 662 33.45 12.56 7.47
C LEU A 662 32.74 13.27 6.31
N LEU A 663 32.82 14.61 6.23
CA LEU A 663 32.23 15.38 5.13
C LEU A 663 32.91 15.04 3.78
N HIS A 664 34.23 14.90 3.74
CA HIS A 664 34.95 14.50 2.53
C HIS A 664 34.61 13.05 2.12
N GLN A 665 34.53 12.12 3.07
CA GLN A 665 34.11 10.74 2.82
C GLN A 665 32.70 10.67 2.25
N ALA A 666 31.76 11.39 2.84
CA ALA A 666 30.37 11.42 2.34
C ALA A 666 30.29 12.02 0.91
N LEU A 667 31.11 13.03 0.60
CA LEU A 667 31.21 13.56 -0.75
C LEU A 667 31.78 12.54 -1.72
N ALA A 668 32.80 11.81 -1.33
CA ALA A 668 33.39 10.75 -2.15
C ALA A 668 32.35 9.64 -2.42
N VAL A 669 31.58 9.23 -1.39
CA VAL A 669 30.49 8.25 -1.53
C VAL A 669 29.41 8.76 -2.51
N LYS A 670 28.90 10.00 -2.37
CA LYS A 670 27.92 10.54 -3.32
C LYS A 670 28.47 10.61 -4.74
N THR A 671 29.74 10.98 -4.91
CA THR A 671 30.40 11.00 -6.22
C THR A 671 30.44 9.60 -6.84
N TRP A 672 30.92 8.62 -6.07
CA TRP A 672 30.94 7.21 -6.50
C TRP A 672 29.54 6.67 -6.84
N MET A 673 28.52 7.03 -6.08
CA MET A 673 27.15 6.63 -6.36
C MET A 673 26.64 7.20 -7.69
N VAL A 674 26.88 8.49 -7.97
CA VAL A 674 26.46 9.13 -9.22
C VAL A 674 27.20 8.55 -10.43
N GLU A 675 28.48 8.27 -10.28
CA GLU A 675 29.27 7.54 -11.31
C GLU A 675 28.74 6.12 -11.51
N GLY A 676 28.44 5.41 -10.41
CA GLY A 676 27.85 4.07 -10.44
C GLY A 676 26.47 4.01 -11.09
N ILE A 677 25.64 5.04 -10.90
CA ILE A 677 24.36 5.20 -11.60
C ILE A 677 24.58 5.27 -13.10
N TYR A 678 25.52 6.10 -13.55
CA TYR A 678 25.85 6.23 -14.95
C TYR A 678 26.41 4.92 -15.52
N GLU A 679 27.43 4.32 -14.89
CA GLU A 679 28.07 3.09 -15.36
C GLU A 679 27.10 1.89 -15.35
N SER A 680 26.24 1.78 -14.32
CA SER A 680 25.21 0.75 -14.27
C SER A 680 24.26 0.82 -15.49
N ARG A 681 23.89 2.01 -15.92
CA ARG A 681 23.05 2.21 -17.12
C ARG A 681 23.86 2.09 -18.42
N ALA A 682 25.12 2.53 -18.43
CA ALA A 682 26.01 2.48 -19.62
C ALA A 682 26.28 1.05 -20.11
N LYS A 683 26.21 0.05 -19.21
CA LYS A 683 26.32 -1.37 -19.58
C LYS A 683 25.30 -1.77 -20.65
N ASP A 684 24.09 -1.21 -20.64
CA ASP A 684 23.06 -1.50 -21.62
C ASP A 684 23.44 -1.01 -23.02
N TYR A 685 24.22 0.06 -23.12
CA TYR A 685 24.67 0.68 -24.36
C TYR A 685 26.02 0.12 -24.85
N LYS A 686 26.82 -0.47 -23.96
CA LYS A 686 28.16 -1.02 -24.29
C LYS A 686 28.11 -2.51 -24.66
N ASN A 687 27.12 -3.25 -24.16
CA ASN A 687 27.02 -4.71 -24.31
C ASN A 687 26.72 -5.10 -25.78
N PRO A 688 27.59 -5.89 -26.44
CA PRO A 688 27.40 -6.29 -27.86
C PRO A 688 26.11 -7.10 -28.06
N PHE A 689 25.77 -7.99 -27.14
CA PHE A 689 24.54 -8.81 -27.24
C PHE A 689 23.26 -7.98 -27.11
N ARG A 690 23.29 -6.86 -26.36
CA ARG A 690 22.15 -5.95 -26.32
C ARG A 690 22.06 -5.08 -27.57
N LYS A 691 23.16 -4.85 -28.25
CA LYS A 691 23.20 -4.10 -29.51
C LYS A 691 22.77 -4.92 -30.74
N MET A 692 22.90 -6.27 -30.67
CA MET A 692 22.67 -7.14 -31.82
C MET A 692 21.21 -7.12 -32.35
N VAL A 693 20.25 -6.60 -31.60
CA VAL A 693 18.86 -6.46 -32.03
C VAL A 693 18.56 -5.17 -32.79
N TYR A 694 19.58 -4.31 -32.96
CA TYR A 694 19.47 -3.04 -33.70
C TYR A 694 20.38 -3.11 -34.94
N GLU A 695 19.84 -2.69 -36.08
CA GLU A 695 20.60 -2.67 -37.34
C GLU A 695 21.73 -1.62 -37.33
N THR A 696 21.49 -0.51 -36.60
CA THR A 696 22.48 0.60 -36.51
C THR A 696 22.49 1.23 -35.12
N ASN A 697 23.58 1.89 -34.76
CA ASN A 697 23.68 2.70 -33.58
C ASN A 697 22.67 3.89 -33.61
N ALA A 698 22.34 4.40 -34.78
CA ALA A 698 21.38 5.48 -34.94
C ALA A 698 19.96 5.00 -34.57
N GLU A 699 19.58 3.80 -35.01
CA GLU A 699 18.32 3.16 -34.63
C GLU A 699 18.27 2.91 -33.11
N MET A 700 19.32 2.31 -32.55
CA MET A 700 19.41 2.07 -31.11
C MET A 700 19.23 3.37 -30.31
N ASN A 701 19.91 4.46 -30.71
CA ASN A 701 19.77 5.75 -30.05
C ASN A 701 18.36 6.36 -30.21
N LYS A 702 17.69 6.09 -31.33
CA LYS A 702 16.29 6.54 -31.50
C LYS A 702 15.31 5.78 -30.65
N VAL A 703 15.52 4.47 -30.47
CA VAL A 703 14.64 3.57 -29.70
C VAL A 703 14.86 3.72 -28.19
N LEU A 704 16.12 3.70 -27.74
CA LEU A 704 16.47 3.73 -26.30
C LEU A 704 16.65 5.15 -25.74
N GLY A 705 16.81 6.15 -26.60
CA GLY A 705 17.36 7.45 -26.27
C GLY A 705 18.89 7.40 -26.13
N LYS A 706 19.54 8.54 -26.17
CA LYS A 706 20.99 8.63 -25.87
C LYS A 706 21.19 8.55 -24.35
N LEU A 707 22.25 7.88 -23.92
CA LEU A 707 22.57 7.73 -22.50
C LEU A 707 22.75 9.10 -21.81
N GLU A 708 23.41 10.04 -22.48
CA GLU A 708 23.69 11.39 -22.00
C GLU A 708 22.42 12.24 -21.86
N ASP A 709 21.35 11.89 -22.57
CA ASP A 709 20.05 12.59 -22.53
C ASP A 709 19.11 12.04 -21.47
N ASN A 710 19.48 10.97 -20.76
CA ASN A 710 18.67 10.39 -19.70
C ASN A 710 18.42 11.42 -18.60
N SER A 711 17.14 11.75 -18.39
CA SER A 711 16.71 12.81 -17.45
C SER A 711 17.11 12.50 -16.00
N PHE A 712 17.02 11.24 -15.59
CA PHE A 712 17.39 10.82 -14.25
C PHE A 712 18.90 10.95 -13.99
N ILE A 713 19.75 10.57 -14.97
CA ILE A 713 21.21 10.77 -14.87
C ILE A 713 21.56 12.25 -14.79
N LYS A 714 20.90 13.10 -15.60
CA LYS A 714 21.09 14.56 -15.53
C LYS A 714 20.70 15.12 -14.17
N GLN A 715 19.59 14.64 -13.59
CA GLN A 715 19.12 15.04 -12.27
C GLN A 715 20.11 14.63 -11.17
N GLU A 716 20.66 13.41 -11.23
CA GLU A 716 21.61 12.94 -10.22
C GLU A 716 22.96 13.69 -10.30
N ARG A 717 23.42 14.07 -11.50
CA ARG A 717 24.58 14.95 -11.66
C ARG A 717 24.33 16.34 -11.06
N ALA A 718 23.16 16.93 -11.30
CA ALA A 718 22.80 18.21 -10.71
C ALA A 718 22.68 18.12 -9.16
N SER A 719 22.14 17.00 -8.65
CA SER A 719 22.10 16.70 -7.21
C SER A 719 23.50 16.62 -6.60
N LEU A 720 24.45 15.99 -7.29
CA LEU A 720 25.85 15.94 -6.86
C LEU A 720 26.49 17.35 -6.81
N ASP A 721 26.24 18.17 -7.82
CA ASP A 721 26.80 19.55 -7.83
C ASP A 721 26.21 20.41 -6.67
N GLN A 722 24.94 20.23 -6.37
CA GLN A 722 24.33 20.88 -5.19
C GLN A 722 24.93 20.33 -3.89
N TYR A 723 25.15 19.03 -3.80
CA TYR A 723 25.76 18.37 -2.64
C TYR A 723 27.20 18.88 -2.42
N LYS A 724 28.01 19.04 -3.48
CA LYS A 724 29.34 19.64 -3.42
C LYS A 724 29.32 21.05 -2.83
N LYS A 725 28.37 21.90 -3.28
CA LYS A 725 28.20 23.26 -2.76
C LYS A 725 27.84 23.26 -1.26
N THR A 726 26.95 22.36 -0.85
CA THR A 726 26.53 22.22 0.54
C THR A 726 27.69 21.78 1.44
N ILE A 727 28.44 20.75 1.03
CA ILE A 727 29.63 20.28 1.77
C ILE A 727 30.69 21.38 1.86
N ALA A 728 30.97 22.10 0.77
CA ALA A 728 31.92 23.21 0.78
C ALA A 728 31.49 24.32 1.75
N ALA A 729 30.20 24.64 1.83
CA ALA A 729 29.66 25.60 2.79
C ALA A 729 29.83 25.16 4.24
N LEU A 730 29.60 23.86 4.53
CA LEU A 730 29.81 23.28 5.86
C LEU A 730 31.30 23.28 6.25
N LEU A 731 32.19 22.94 5.34
CA LEU A 731 33.65 22.96 5.57
C LEU A 731 34.17 24.36 5.90
N ARG A 732 33.62 25.44 5.28
CA ARG A 732 33.96 26.82 5.60
C ARG A 732 33.50 27.23 7.03
N LYS A 733 32.41 26.71 7.50
CA LYS A 733 31.90 26.97 8.86
C LYS A 733 32.71 26.23 9.95
N LEU A 734 33.54 25.27 9.56
CA LEU A 734 34.45 24.55 10.46
C LEU A 734 35.87 25.20 10.52
N GLN A 735 36.09 26.27 9.78
CA GLN A 735 37.28 27.10 9.88
C GLN A 735 37.17 28.09 11.05
#